data_5bb9c9ea931bc5470a1872741d21a276
#
_entry.id   5bb9c9ea931bc5470a1872741d21a276
#
_cell.length_a   1.000
_cell.length_b   1.000
_cell.length_c   1.000
_cell.angle_alpha   90.00
_cell.angle_beta   90.00
_cell.angle_gamma   90.00
#
_symmetry.space_group_name_H-M   'P 1'
#
loop_
_entity.id
_entity.type
_entity.pdbx_description
1 polymer ?
#
loop_
_entity_poly.entity_id
_entity_poly.type
_entity_poly.pdbx_seq_one_letter_code
_entity_poly.pdbx_strand_id
1 'polypeptide(L)'
;MSIAEICNKMYGKTIRECSNEQVYTALLALVKKVTEERKEAQERQEKENGKKVYYISAEFLIGKLLSNNLINLGLYEQVSQELEKNGKNIVQIEEAEPEPSLGNGGLGRLAACFLDSIATLNLNGDGIGINYHLGLFRQVFAQNKQTEHPDYWIQKESWLTKTEVQYPVQFGKLSVMSRMYDIDVTGYEGRVNKLHLFDIDTVDEKIPMHDGIDFDKNAIEKNLTLFLYPDDSDRAGQLLRIYQQYFMVSNAAQLILSECRRKCEKAGKALKNLNEFAVIQINDTHPTMVIPELIRILTTQKDIDGSLMTMQEAAEVVTKTCAYTNHTILAEALETWPLDYLEEVVPQLVPIIRYLDENVRARYTDSSVYIIDENDRVHMAHIDIHYGFSVNGVAKLHTEILMQEELKSFYRIYPEKFNNKTNGITFRRWLLHCNQALAAYIEELIGADFKKEAGELSQLIKYADDENVIARMLEIKAENKKRLAAYMQEKCGVKINPQSVFDIQVKRLHEYKRQQMNALYVIYKYFEIKAGNIPDTPVTVIFGAKAAKAYTIAKDIIHLILCLGELIANDPDVSPYLKVVMVENYNVTMAEKLIPACDISEQISLASKEASGTGNMKFMLNGALTLGTFDGANVEIAQLVGKDNIYTFGASSDEVIAHYKNADYCAKDLYENDEMIKKCVDFIVSDELKQYGDEENLSRLHHEIISKDWFMTLLDFKEYIKVKEQALADYKDRAAWGRKMLINTAMAGFFSSDRTIRQYNTDIWKL
;
A
#
# COMPACT_ATOMS: atom_id res chain seq x y z
N MET A 1 -21.26 -28.42 -5.81
CA MET A 1 -21.45 -28.16 -7.28
C MET A 1 -20.08 -28.04 -7.88
N SER A 2 -19.74 -28.85 -8.89
CA SER A 2 -18.42 -28.80 -9.56
C SER A 2 -18.35 -27.68 -10.59
N ILE A 3 -17.12 -27.34 -11.03
CA ILE A 3 -16.93 -26.33 -12.09
C ILE A 3 -17.66 -26.76 -13.35
N ALA A 4 -17.61 -28.08 -13.68
CA ALA A 4 -18.29 -28.64 -14.83
C ALA A 4 -19.81 -28.42 -14.79
N GLU A 5 -20.44 -28.64 -13.61
CA GLU A 5 -21.87 -28.40 -13.44
C GLU A 5 -22.23 -26.91 -13.61
N ILE A 6 -21.37 -25.99 -13.12
CA ILE A 6 -21.59 -24.56 -13.25
C ILE A 6 -21.45 -24.11 -14.71
N CYS A 7 -20.38 -24.54 -15.42
CA CYS A 7 -20.20 -24.23 -16.83
C CYS A 7 -21.37 -24.76 -17.68
N ASN A 8 -21.83 -25.97 -17.42
CA ASN A 8 -22.99 -26.52 -18.13
C ASN A 8 -24.28 -25.76 -17.85
N LYS A 9 -24.51 -25.38 -16.57
CA LYS A 9 -25.71 -24.62 -16.18
C LYS A 9 -25.71 -23.20 -16.75
N MET A 10 -24.57 -22.51 -16.79
CA MET A 10 -24.47 -21.11 -17.23
C MET A 10 -24.40 -20.99 -18.75
N TYR A 11 -23.72 -21.92 -19.43
CA TYR A 11 -23.36 -21.78 -20.83
C TYR A 11 -23.78 -22.96 -21.71
N GLY A 12 -24.27 -24.07 -21.16
CA GLY A 12 -24.55 -25.32 -21.91
C GLY A 12 -23.30 -25.95 -22.50
N LYS A 13 -22.13 -25.74 -21.89
CA LYS A 13 -20.80 -26.13 -22.39
C LYS A 13 -20.03 -26.93 -21.35
N THR A 14 -19.10 -27.76 -21.82
CA THR A 14 -18.06 -28.37 -20.98
C THR A 14 -16.98 -27.32 -20.62
N ILE A 15 -16.15 -27.59 -19.60
CA ILE A 15 -15.02 -26.73 -19.24
C ILE A 15 -14.09 -26.48 -20.43
N ARG A 16 -13.83 -27.51 -21.24
CA ARG A 16 -12.96 -27.42 -22.40
C ARG A 16 -13.51 -26.51 -23.49
N GLU A 17 -14.81 -26.48 -23.70
CA GLU A 17 -15.49 -25.64 -24.70
C GLU A 17 -15.69 -24.18 -24.25
N CYS A 18 -15.64 -23.92 -22.96
CA CYS A 18 -15.74 -22.57 -22.42
C CYS A 18 -14.50 -21.75 -22.78
N SER A 19 -14.68 -20.42 -23.00
CA SER A 19 -13.55 -19.48 -23.04
C SER A 19 -12.95 -19.30 -21.63
N ASN A 20 -11.76 -18.70 -21.52
CA ASN A 20 -11.17 -18.43 -20.21
C ASN A 20 -12.04 -17.47 -19.38
N GLU A 21 -12.67 -16.46 -19.99
CA GLU A 21 -13.62 -15.55 -19.34
C GLU A 21 -14.86 -16.30 -18.82
N GLN A 22 -15.37 -17.27 -19.59
CA GLN A 22 -16.50 -18.08 -19.15
C GLN A 22 -16.14 -18.97 -17.96
N VAL A 23 -14.93 -19.56 -17.99
CA VAL A 23 -14.42 -20.37 -16.87
C VAL A 23 -14.17 -19.48 -15.64
N TYR A 24 -13.60 -18.28 -15.83
CA TYR A 24 -13.44 -17.31 -14.73
C TYR A 24 -14.79 -16.98 -14.08
N THR A 25 -15.81 -16.66 -14.87
CA THR A 25 -17.15 -16.36 -14.33
C THR A 25 -17.76 -17.56 -13.59
N ALA A 26 -17.54 -18.78 -14.09
CA ALA A 26 -17.99 -19.99 -13.40
C ALA A 26 -17.25 -20.19 -12.05
N LEU A 27 -15.95 -19.92 -12.00
CA LEU A 27 -15.15 -19.99 -10.78
C LEU A 27 -15.54 -18.88 -9.78
N LEU A 28 -15.81 -17.67 -10.25
CA LEU A 28 -16.35 -16.59 -9.42
C LEU A 28 -17.67 -17.03 -8.74
N ALA A 29 -18.57 -17.64 -9.50
CA ALA A 29 -19.84 -18.14 -8.96
C ALA A 29 -19.62 -19.30 -7.95
N LEU A 30 -18.66 -20.19 -8.21
CA LEU A 30 -18.28 -21.26 -7.28
C LEU A 30 -17.78 -20.70 -5.96
N VAL A 31 -16.81 -19.78 -6.03
CA VAL A 31 -16.20 -19.15 -4.85
C VAL A 31 -17.26 -18.40 -4.03
N LYS A 32 -18.10 -17.59 -4.67
CA LYS A 32 -19.20 -16.87 -3.98
C LYS A 32 -20.13 -17.83 -3.26
N LYS A 33 -20.48 -18.95 -3.90
CA LYS A 33 -21.34 -19.96 -3.29
C LYS A 33 -20.70 -20.61 -2.06
N VAL A 34 -19.44 -21.07 -2.18
CA VAL A 34 -18.72 -21.70 -1.04
C VAL A 34 -18.52 -20.70 0.10
N THR A 35 -18.26 -19.46 -0.24
CA THR A 35 -18.12 -18.37 0.75
C THR A 35 -19.42 -18.12 1.49
N GLU A 36 -20.57 -18.16 0.80
CA GLU A 36 -21.88 -17.99 1.42
C GLU A 36 -22.21 -19.17 2.36
N GLU A 37 -21.97 -20.41 1.93
CA GLU A 37 -22.13 -21.59 2.79
C GLU A 37 -21.27 -21.51 4.05
N ARG A 38 -20.05 -20.96 3.95
CA ARG A 38 -19.16 -20.72 5.12
C ARG A 38 -19.69 -19.64 6.03
N LYS A 39 -20.23 -18.52 5.51
CA LYS A 39 -20.87 -17.46 6.29
C LYS A 39 -22.07 -17.98 7.07
N GLU A 40 -22.97 -18.74 6.43
CA GLU A 40 -24.11 -19.33 7.10
C GLU A 40 -23.71 -20.29 8.24
N ALA A 41 -22.64 -21.07 8.05
CA ALA A 41 -22.11 -21.94 9.09
C ALA A 41 -21.52 -21.14 10.26
N GLN A 42 -20.83 -20.05 9.98
CA GLN A 42 -20.27 -19.13 10.94
C GLN A 42 -21.36 -18.44 11.78
N GLU A 43 -22.40 -17.90 11.17
CA GLU A 43 -23.51 -17.22 11.84
C GLU A 43 -24.23 -18.13 12.85
N ARG A 44 -24.33 -19.44 12.57
CA ARG A 44 -24.90 -20.42 13.49
C ARG A 44 -24.06 -20.65 14.76
N GLN A 45 -22.77 -20.31 14.72
CA GLN A 45 -21.81 -20.57 15.81
C GLN A 45 -21.47 -19.29 16.61
N GLU A 46 -21.71 -18.11 16.04
CA GLU A 46 -21.32 -16.85 16.66
C GLU A 46 -22.22 -16.45 17.83
N LYS A 47 -21.58 -15.87 18.86
CA LYS A 47 -22.32 -15.11 19.88
C LYS A 47 -22.80 -13.81 19.24
N GLU A 48 -24.10 -13.60 19.15
CA GLU A 48 -24.74 -12.43 18.52
C GLU A 48 -24.24 -11.05 19.01
N ASN A 49 -23.54 -10.99 20.15
CA ASN A 49 -23.13 -9.77 20.85
C ASN A 49 -21.61 -9.56 20.88
N GLY A 50 -20.84 -10.24 20.03
CA GLY A 50 -19.37 -10.08 19.99
C GLY A 50 -18.93 -8.67 19.57
N LYS A 51 -17.86 -8.17 20.20
CA LYS A 51 -17.19 -6.93 19.80
C LYS A 51 -16.65 -7.06 18.37
N LYS A 52 -16.64 -5.96 17.61
CA LYS A 52 -16.21 -5.94 16.20
C LYS A 52 -15.25 -4.77 15.97
N VAL A 53 -14.17 -5.02 15.19
CA VAL A 53 -13.34 -3.95 14.68
C VAL A 53 -13.88 -3.46 13.34
N TYR A 54 -13.92 -2.15 13.18
CA TYR A 54 -14.20 -1.46 11.91
C TYR A 54 -12.93 -0.75 11.48
N TYR A 55 -12.33 -1.25 10.40
CA TYR A 55 -11.10 -0.71 9.83
C TYR A 55 -11.45 0.27 8.72
N ILE A 56 -11.35 1.58 9.00
CA ILE A 56 -11.73 2.62 8.04
C ILE A 56 -10.48 3.11 7.32
N SER A 57 -10.48 3.02 6.00
CA SER A 57 -9.37 3.44 5.16
C SER A 57 -9.86 4.05 3.85
N ALA A 58 -9.16 5.09 3.37
CA ALA A 58 -9.41 5.68 2.06
C ALA A 58 -9.07 4.72 0.91
N GLU A 59 -8.22 3.73 1.16
CA GLU A 59 -7.69 2.81 0.15
C GLU A 59 -7.75 1.36 0.62
N PHE A 60 -8.08 0.46 -0.34
CA PHE A 60 -7.94 -0.99 -0.19
C PHE A 60 -7.39 -1.58 -1.48
N LEU A 61 -6.07 -1.72 -1.59
CA LEU A 61 -5.41 -2.30 -2.77
C LEU A 61 -5.45 -3.83 -2.69
N ILE A 62 -6.62 -4.40 -2.93
CA ILE A 62 -6.89 -5.82 -2.71
C ILE A 62 -6.27 -6.75 -3.75
N GLY A 63 -5.99 -6.26 -4.97
CA GLY A 63 -5.52 -7.10 -6.07
C GLY A 63 -6.60 -8.06 -6.58
N LYS A 64 -6.23 -8.95 -7.50
CA LYS A 64 -7.12 -10.03 -7.96
C LYS A 64 -7.43 -10.98 -6.83
N LEU A 65 -8.65 -11.51 -6.80
CA LEU A 65 -9.16 -12.29 -5.67
C LEU A 65 -9.36 -13.78 -5.97
N LEU A 66 -9.42 -14.21 -7.24
CA LEU A 66 -9.75 -15.58 -7.59
C LEU A 66 -8.83 -16.58 -6.88
N SER A 67 -7.54 -16.59 -7.18
CA SER A 67 -6.61 -17.54 -6.57
C SER A 67 -6.41 -17.30 -5.09
N ASN A 68 -6.41 -16.04 -4.64
CA ASN A 68 -6.36 -15.75 -3.21
C ASN A 68 -7.52 -16.43 -2.45
N ASN A 69 -8.73 -16.33 -2.96
CA ASN A 69 -9.90 -16.96 -2.34
C ASN A 69 -9.87 -18.48 -2.46
N LEU A 70 -9.44 -19.02 -3.60
CA LEU A 70 -9.27 -20.47 -3.77
C LEU A 70 -8.26 -21.05 -2.78
N ILE A 71 -7.13 -20.36 -2.55
CA ILE A 71 -6.12 -20.76 -1.56
C ILE A 71 -6.74 -20.71 -0.15
N ASN A 72 -7.39 -19.60 0.20
CA ASN A 72 -7.96 -19.40 1.53
C ASN A 72 -9.13 -20.36 1.84
N LEU A 73 -9.83 -20.80 0.80
CA LEU A 73 -10.89 -21.81 0.90
C LEU A 73 -10.37 -23.26 0.86
N GLY A 74 -9.08 -23.47 0.57
CA GLY A 74 -8.48 -24.81 0.40
C GLY A 74 -8.89 -25.51 -0.90
N LEU A 75 -9.31 -24.76 -1.92
CA LEU A 75 -9.82 -25.28 -3.19
C LEU A 75 -8.83 -25.19 -4.35
N TYR A 76 -7.72 -24.47 -4.18
CA TYR A 76 -6.81 -24.10 -5.27
C TYR A 76 -6.28 -25.31 -6.05
N GLU A 77 -5.75 -26.31 -5.34
CA GLU A 77 -5.17 -27.51 -5.98
C GLU A 77 -6.22 -28.35 -6.69
N GLN A 78 -7.38 -28.56 -6.06
CA GLN A 78 -8.48 -29.33 -6.67
C GLN A 78 -8.96 -28.66 -7.96
N VAL A 79 -9.15 -27.34 -7.92
CA VAL A 79 -9.58 -26.51 -9.07
C VAL A 79 -8.53 -26.57 -10.18
N SER A 80 -7.23 -26.36 -9.84
CA SER A 80 -6.15 -26.42 -10.82
C SER A 80 -6.10 -27.77 -11.54
N GLN A 81 -6.17 -28.87 -10.79
CA GLN A 81 -6.15 -30.22 -11.37
C GLN A 81 -7.38 -30.50 -12.27
N GLU A 82 -8.58 -30.04 -11.88
CA GLU A 82 -9.78 -30.17 -12.70
C GLU A 82 -9.66 -29.36 -14.00
N LEU A 83 -9.10 -28.17 -13.95
CA LEU A 83 -8.84 -27.35 -15.12
C LEU A 83 -7.81 -27.99 -16.07
N GLU A 84 -6.69 -28.48 -15.54
CA GLU A 84 -5.63 -29.12 -16.31
C GLU A 84 -6.13 -30.39 -17.05
N LYS A 85 -6.94 -31.23 -16.39
CA LYS A 85 -7.60 -32.38 -17.00
C LYS A 85 -8.50 -32.00 -18.19
N ASN A 86 -8.99 -30.75 -18.20
CA ASN A 86 -9.81 -30.20 -19.27
C ASN A 86 -9.03 -29.32 -20.26
N GLY A 87 -7.69 -29.31 -20.18
CA GLY A 87 -6.80 -28.51 -21.05
C GLY A 87 -6.84 -27.02 -20.80
N LYS A 88 -7.16 -26.60 -19.57
CA LYS A 88 -7.17 -25.22 -19.11
C LYS A 88 -6.07 -25.00 -18.07
N ASN A 89 -5.61 -23.74 -17.95
CA ASN A 89 -4.61 -23.34 -16.97
C ASN A 89 -5.17 -22.20 -16.11
N ILE A 90 -5.11 -22.36 -14.79
CA ILE A 90 -5.66 -21.39 -13.85
C ILE A 90 -5.00 -20.02 -13.99
N VAL A 91 -3.69 -19.94 -14.25
CA VAL A 91 -2.96 -18.69 -14.42
C VAL A 91 -3.48 -17.90 -15.62
N GLN A 92 -3.82 -18.59 -16.74
CA GLN A 92 -4.43 -17.94 -17.90
C GLN A 92 -5.88 -17.52 -17.66
N ILE A 93 -6.61 -18.23 -16.80
CA ILE A 93 -7.98 -17.88 -16.43
C ILE A 93 -7.98 -16.64 -15.52
N GLU A 94 -7.02 -16.53 -14.61
CA GLU A 94 -6.84 -15.33 -13.76
C GLU A 94 -6.57 -14.06 -14.56
N GLU A 95 -6.04 -14.16 -15.77
CA GLU A 95 -5.83 -13.00 -16.63
C GLU A 95 -7.16 -12.35 -17.06
N ALA A 96 -8.25 -13.10 -17.09
CA ALA A 96 -9.59 -12.58 -17.40
C ALA A 96 -10.19 -11.77 -16.22
N GLU A 97 -9.64 -11.90 -15.02
CA GLU A 97 -10.08 -11.12 -13.86
C GLU A 97 -9.57 -9.68 -13.96
N PRO A 98 -10.44 -8.65 -13.93
CA PRO A 98 -10.00 -7.28 -13.79
C PRO A 98 -9.44 -7.05 -12.38
N GLU A 99 -8.27 -6.42 -12.27
CA GLU A 99 -7.73 -6.05 -10.96
C GLU A 99 -8.52 -4.86 -10.38
N PRO A 100 -9.11 -5.00 -9.17
CA PRO A 100 -9.81 -3.90 -8.54
C PRO A 100 -8.88 -2.71 -8.28
N SER A 101 -9.31 -1.51 -8.68
CA SER A 101 -8.54 -0.27 -8.58
C SER A 101 -9.05 0.60 -7.43
N LEU A 102 -8.89 0.12 -6.20
CA LEU A 102 -9.40 0.73 -4.96
C LEU A 102 -8.29 1.27 -4.06
N GLY A 103 -7.07 1.38 -4.54
CA GLY A 103 -5.93 1.83 -3.76
C GLY A 103 -4.69 2.11 -4.59
N ASN A 104 -3.68 2.70 -3.95
CA ASN A 104 -2.40 3.04 -4.56
C ASN A 104 -1.25 2.87 -3.56
N GLY A 105 -0.46 1.83 -3.71
CA GLY A 105 0.77 1.64 -2.95
C GLY A 105 0.60 1.08 -1.54
N GLY A 106 1.47 1.52 -0.60
CA GLY A 106 1.68 0.87 0.69
C GLY A 106 0.48 0.88 1.62
N LEU A 107 -0.19 2.04 1.76
CA LEU A 107 -1.34 2.21 2.66
C LEU A 107 -2.49 1.26 2.27
N GLY A 108 -2.89 1.27 1.00
CA GLY A 108 -3.99 0.44 0.51
C GLY A 108 -3.66 -1.04 0.53
N ARG A 109 -2.42 -1.44 0.21
CA ARG A 109 -2.03 -2.86 0.27
C ARG A 109 -1.93 -3.35 1.72
N LEU A 110 -1.48 -2.50 2.65
CA LEU A 110 -1.48 -2.84 4.07
C LEU A 110 -2.90 -3.11 4.58
N ALA A 111 -3.83 -2.22 4.27
CA ALA A 111 -5.25 -2.39 4.63
C ALA A 111 -5.78 -3.75 4.11
N ALA A 112 -5.48 -4.11 2.88
CA ALA A 112 -5.87 -5.41 2.31
C ALA A 112 -5.22 -6.60 3.03
N CYS A 113 -3.93 -6.53 3.39
CA CYS A 113 -3.25 -7.56 4.18
C CYS A 113 -3.87 -7.70 5.57
N PHE A 114 -4.26 -6.60 6.19
CA PHE A 114 -4.87 -6.61 7.51
C PHE A 114 -6.26 -7.24 7.50
N LEU A 115 -7.09 -6.93 6.49
CA LEU A 115 -8.39 -7.60 6.36
C LEU A 115 -8.23 -9.12 6.18
N ASP A 116 -7.29 -9.56 5.34
CA ASP A 116 -6.98 -10.98 5.17
C ASP A 116 -6.58 -11.64 6.51
N SER A 117 -5.70 -11.00 7.28
CA SER A 117 -5.26 -11.52 8.58
C SER A 117 -6.35 -11.48 9.65
N ILE A 118 -7.19 -10.45 9.69
CA ILE A 118 -8.33 -10.38 10.61
C ILE A 118 -9.26 -11.59 10.38
N ALA A 119 -9.60 -11.88 9.12
CA ALA A 119 -10.43 -13.02 8.77
C ALA A 119 -9.72 -14.36 9.03
N THR A 120 -8.42 -14.48 8.71
CA THR A 120 -7.63 -15.70 8.94
C THR A 120 -7.52 -16.04 10.42
N LEU A 121 -7.39 -15.05 11.29
CA LEU A 121 -7.30 -15.22 12.75
C LEU A 121 -8.64 -15.38 13.43
N ASN A 122 -9.72 -15.56 12.69
CA ASN A 122 -11.09 -15.67 13.19
C ASN A 122 -11.57 -14.46 14.02
N LEU A 123 -11.01 -13.27 13.76
CA LEU A 123 -11.42 -12.04 14.42
C LEU A 123 -12.61 -11.41 13.69
N ASN A 124 -13.56 -10.88 14.47
CA ASN A 124 -14.73 -10.20 13.93
C ASN A 124 -14.35 -8.77 13.49
N GLY A 125 -14.23 -8.52 12.19
CA GLY A 125 -13.82 -7.21 11.73
C GLY A 125 -14.03 -6.97 10.25
N ASP A 126 -14.55 -5.78 9.93
CA ASP A 126 -14.83 -5.38 8.55
C ASP A 126 -14.04 -4.13 8.16
N GLY A 127 -13.74 -4.03 6.87
CA GLY A 127 -13.19 -2.82 6.25
C GLY A 127 -14.32 -1.90 5.80
N ILE A 128 -14.06 -0.57 5.82
CA ILE A 128 -14.99 0.43 5.28
C ILE A 128 -14.21 1.41 4.42
N GLY A 129 -14.68 1.65 3.19
CA GLY A 129 -14.10 2.56 2.23
C GLY A 129 -15.08 3.04 1.18
N ILE A 130 -14.57 3.55 0.07
CA ILE A 130 -15.34 4.07 -1.07
C ILE A 130 -15.14 3.17 -2.29
N ASN A 131 -16.20 2.97 -3.06
CA ASN A 131 -16.17 2.27 -4.33
C ASN A 131 -15.77 3.24 -5.45
N TYR A 132 -14.46 3.37 -5.71
CA TYR A 132 -13.97 4.24 -6.79
C TYR A 132 -14.17 3.56 -8.15
N HIS A 133 -14.96 4.18 -9.03
CA HIS A 133 -15.31 3.63 -10.34
C HIS A 133 -14.14 3.52 -11.30
N LEU A 134 -13.27 4.54 -11.31
CA LEU A 134 -12.15 4.68 -12.23
C LEU A 134 -10.78 4.61 -11.53
N GLY A 135 -10.79 4.14 -10.28
CA GLY A 135 -9.60 3.94 -9.47
C GLY A 135 -8.76 5.19 -9.26
N LEU A 136 -7.43 5.02 -9.16
CA LEU A 136 -6.48 6.12 -9.19
C LEU A 136 -6.36 6.66 -10.61
N PHE A 137 -5.84 5.88 -11.51
CA PHE A 137 -5.77 6.00 -12.97
C PHE A 137 -4.98 4.80 -13.54
N ARG A 138 -5.17 4.53 -14.82
CA ARG A 138 -4.32 3.66 -15.60
C ARG A 138 -3.19 4.50 -16.22
N GLN A 139 -1.93 4.13 -15.92
CA GLN A 139 -0.75 4.77 -16.47
C GLN A 139 -0.44 4.21 -17.85
N VAL A 140 -0.19 5.09 -18.81
CA VAL A 140 0.31 4.76 -20.15
C VAL A 140 1.52 5.63 -20.45
N PHE A 141 2.53 5.05 -21.11
CA PHE A 141 3.69 5.81 -21.55
C PHE A 141 3.54 6.22 -23.02
N ALA A 142 3.67 7.50 -23.27
CA ALA A 142 3.67 8.08 -24.61
C ALA A 142 4.81 9.10 -24.72
N GLN A 143 5.65 8.97 -25.75
CA GLN A 143 6.81 9.85 -25.95
C GLN A 143 7.71 9.96 -24.72
N ASN A 144 7.98 8.83 -24.08
CA ASN A 144 8.74 8.74 -22.84
C ASN A 144 8.16 9.55 -21.65
N LYS A 145 6.86 9.82 -21.64
CA LYS A 145 6.15 10.53 -20.57
C LYS A 145 5.00 9.69 -20.04
N GLN A 146 4.69 9.86 -18.74
CA GLN A 146 3.47 9.31 -18.15
C GLN A 146 2.25 10.10 -18.63
N THR A 147 1.24 9.38 -19.08
CA THR A 147 -0.14 9.87 -19.28
C THR A 147 -1.10 9.09 -18.39
N GLU A 148 -2.15 9.75 -17.95
CA GLU A 148 -3.14 9.20 -17.04
C GLU A 148 -4.48 8.98 -17.77
N HIS A 149 -5.05 7.77 -17.62
CA HIS A 149 -6.31 7.35 -18.21
C HIS A 149 -7.25 6.75 -17.17
N PRO A 150 -8.58 6.79 -17.38
CA PRO A 150 -9.52 6.09 -16.51
C PRO A 150 -9.21 4.59 -16.41
N ASP A 151 -9.32 4.04 -15.21
CA ASP A 151 -9.08 2.62 -14.95
C ASP A 151 -10.42 1.90 -14.71
N TYR A 152 -11.07 1.47 -15.82
CA TYR A 152 -12.36 0.79 -15.81
C TYR A 152 -12.20 -0.65 -15.34
N TRP A 153 -12.42 -0.93 -14.06
CA TRP A 153 -12.27 -2.26 -13.47
C TRP A 153 -13.60 -2.94 -13.11
N ILE A 154 -14.69 -2.17 -12.94
CA ILE A 154 -15.98 -2.71 -12.54
C ILE A 154 -16.67 -3.38 -13.74
N GLN A 155 -16.94 -4.67 -13.60
CA GLN A 155 -17.66 -5.46 -14.60
C GLN A 155 -19.00 -5.92 -14.04
N LYS A 156 -19.93 -6.35 -14.94
CA LYS A 156 -21.24 -6.87 -14.57
C LYS A 156 -21.13 -8.03 -13.59
N GLU A 157 -20.28 -9.00 -13.90
CA GLU A 157 -19.97 -10.12 -13.03
C GLU A 157 -18.65 -9.81 -12.32
N SER A 158 -18.73 -9.47 -11.04
CA SER A 158 -17.57 -9.04 -10.25
C SER A 158 -17.67 -9.55 -8.80
N TRP A 159 -16.64 -9.30 -8.02
CA TRP A 159 -16.64 -9.60 -6.56
C TRP A 159 -17.59 -8.69 -5.78
N LEU A 160 -17.95 -7.51 -6.32
CA LEU A 160 -18.89 -6.59 -5.70
C LEU A 160 -20.29 -7.21 -5.60
N THR A 161 -20.90 -7.06 -4.44
CA THR A 161 -22.30 -7.45 -4.20
C THR A 161 -23.08 -6.21 -3.77
N LYS A 162 -24.01 -5.75 -4.58
CA LYS A 162 -24.89 -4.63 -4.23
C LYS A 162 -25.78 -5.04 -3.07
N THR A 163 -25.89 -4.19 -2.04
CA THR A 163 -26.77 -4.41 -0.89
C THR A 163 -27.97 -3.46 -0.90
N GLU A 164 -28.94 -3.72 -0.01
CA GLU A 164 -30.07 -2.83 0.19
C GLU A 164 -29.78 -1.67 1.16
N VAL A 165 -28.56 -1.64 1.74
CA VAL A 165 -28.18 -0.60 2.69
C VAL A 165 -27.93 0.71 1.98
N GLN A 166 -28.61 1.75 2.43
CA GLN A 166 -28.48 3.13 1.94
C GLN A 166 -28.50 4.08 3.12
N TYR A 167 -27.70 5.13 3.04
CA TYR A 167 -27.70 6.20 4.02
C TYR A 167 -27.74 7.57 3.35
N PRO A 168 -28.50 8.55 3.87
CA PRO A 168 -28.37 9.93 3.46
C PRO A 168 -27.06 10.50 4.02
N VAL A 169 -26.31 11.19 3.19
CA VAL A 169 -25.12 11.96 3.57
C VAL A 169 -25.39 13.43 3.29
N GLN A 170 -25.47 14.22 4.35
CA GLN A 170 -25.75 15.65 4.28
C GLN A 170 -24.44 16.45 4.30
N PHE A 171 -24.18 17.17 3.24
CA PHE A 171 -23.19 18.24 3.18
C PHE A 171 -23.85 19.60 3.44
N GLY A 172 -23.10 20.68 3.43
CA GLY A 172 -23.64 22.01 3.71
C GLY A 172 -24.81 22.42 2.80
N LYS A 173 -24.63 22.31 1.48
CA LYS A 173 -25.63 22.70 0.47
C LYS A 173 -26.18 21.54 -0.33
N LEU A 174 -25.72 20.34 -0.09
CA LEU A 174 -25.97 19.16 -0.90
C LEU A 174 -26.28 17.96 -0.01
N SER A 175 -27.23 17.12 -0.44
CA SER A 175 -27.46 15.81 0.18
C SER A 175 -27.41 14.74 -0.91
N VAL A 176 -26.68 13.66 -0.64
CA VAL A 176 -26.63 12.50 -1.52
C VAL A 176 -27.13 11.26 -0.79
N MET A 177 -27.70 10.32 -1.55
CA MET A 177 -28.04 8.99 -1.03
C MET A 177 -26.92 8.03 -1.39
N SER A 178 -26.31 7.44 -0.38
CA SER A 178 -25.30 6.41 -0.59
C SER A 178 -25.92 5.03 -0.81
N ARG A 179 -25.11 4.15 -1.40
CA ARG A 179 -25.39 2.73 -1.58
C ARG A 179 -24.17 1.93 -1.13
N MET A 180 -24.40 0.89 -0.32
CA MET A 180 -23.31 -0.01 0.11
C MET A 180 -23.16 -1.18 -0.85
N TYR A 181 -21.90 -1.48 -1.18
CA TYR A 181 -21.47 -2.70 -1.87
C TYR A 181 -20.53 -3.47 -0.97
N ASP A 182 -20.64 -4.80 -0.97
CA ASP A 182 -19.80 -5.68 -0.19
C ASP A 182 -18.84 -6.47 -1.10
N ILE A 183 -17.60 -6.64 -0.63
CA ILE A 183 -16.69 -7.67 -1.09
C ILE A 183 -16.43 -8.61 0.09
N ASP A 184 -16.61 -9.91 -0.11
CA ASP A 184 -16.30 -10.89 0.92
C ASP A 184 -14.79 -11.02 1.10
N VAL A 185 -14.33 -11.00 2.35
CA VAL A 185 -12.94 -11.18 2.76
C VAL A 185 -12.81 -12.57 3.37
N THR A 186 -12.32 -13.52 2.59
CA THR A 186 -12.20 -14.91 2.98
C THR A 186 -10.87 -15.16 3.70
N GLY A 187 -10.89 -15.58 4.95
CA GLY A 187 -9.70 -15.98 5.70
C GLY A 187 -9.17 -17.36 5.33
N TYR A 188 -7.86 -17.57 5.48
CA TYR A 188 -7.22 -18.87 5.26
C TYR A 188 -7.67 -19.87 6.33
N GLU A 189 -8.51 -20.82 5.95
CA GLU A 189 -9.21 -21.73 6.87
C GLU A 189 -9.96 -21.01 8.00
N GLY A 190 -10.12 -19.70 7.89
CA GLY A 190 -10.73 -18.82 8.86
C GLY A 190 -12.15 -18.41 8.50
N ARG A 191 -12.60 -17.34 9.13
CA ARG A 191 -13.93 -16.78 8.90
C ARG A 191 -14.01 -15.99 7.59
N VAL A 192 -15.23 -15.58 7.25
CA VAL A 192 -15.50 -14.61 6.18
C VAL A 192 -15.96 -13.31 6.82
N ASN A 193 -15.20 -12.25 6.59
CA ASN A 193 -15.54 -10.87 6.93
C ASN A 193 -15.94 -10.10 5.67
N LYS A 194 -16.14 -8.79 5.77
CA LYS A 194 -16.56 -7.96 4.65
C LYS A 194 -15.67 -6.73 4.49
N LEU A 195 -15.56 -6.29 3.24
CA LEU A 195 -15.15 -4.95 2.89
C LEU A 195 -16.40 -4.21 2.38
N HIS A 196 -16.88 -3.24 3.15
CA HIS A 196 -18.00 -2.38 2.81
C HIS A 196 -17.49 -1.18 2.01
N LEU A 197 -17.98 -1.03 0.79
CA LEU A 197 -17.62 0.05 -0.11
C LEU A 197 -18.85 0.90 -0.39
N PHE A 198 -18.80 2.17 -0.03
CA PHE A 198 -19.90 3.09 -0.26
C PHE A 198 -19.77 3.81 -1.60
N ASP A 199 -20.89 4.00 -2.26
CA ASP A 199 -21.02 4.56 -3.59
C ASP A 199 -22.24 5.47 -3.69
N ILE A 200 -22.40 6.18 -4.80
CA ILE A 200 -23.61 6.92 -5.16
C ILE A 200 -24.17 6.39 -6.47
N ASP A 201 -25.49 6.18 -6.54
CA ASP A 201 -26.14 5.68 -7.78
C ASP A 201 -26.13 6.72 -8.93
N THR A 202 -25.72 7.96 -8.66
CA THR A 202 -25.68 9.08 -9.62
C THR A 202 -24.31 9.33 -10.26
N VAL A 203 -23.30 8.53 -9.93
CA VAL A 203 -21.94 8.66 -10.50
C VAL A 203 -22.00 8.54 -12.03
N ASP A 204 -21.21 9.37 -12.70
CA ASP A 204 -21.18 9.43 -14.16
C ASP A 204 -19.77 9.16 -14.69
N GLU A 205 -19.50 7.93 -15.10
CA GLU A 205 -18.22 7.50 -15.65
C GLU A 205 -17.83 8.16 -16.98
N LYS A 206 -18.75 8.94 -17.58
CA LYS A 206 -18.54 9.59 -18.89
C LYS A 206 -18.06 11.03 -18.77
N ILE A 207 -17.95 11.57 -17.55
CA ILE A 207 -17.53 12.97 -17.36
C ILE A 207 -16.02 13.24 -17.54
N PRO A 208 -15.09 12.26 -17.47
CA PRO A 208 -13.69 12.53 -17.81
C PRO A 208 -13.55 13.01 -19.26
N MET A 209 -12.75 14.06 -19.45
CA MET A 209 -12.57 14.71 -20.74
C MET A 209 -11.40 14.10 -21.54
N HIS A 210 -11.56 13.94 -22.84
CA HIS A 210 -10.47 13.61 -23.78
C HIS A 210 -9.67 12.33 -23.43
N ASP A 211 -10.36 11.27 -23.00
CA ASP A 211 -9.75 10.01 -22.53
C ASP A 211 -8.73 10.18 -21.37
N GLY A 212 -8.70 11.37 -20.76
CA GLY A 212 -7.88 11.69 -19.60
C GLY A 212 -8.65 11.53 -18.28
N ILE A 213 -8.08 12.06 -17.19
CA ILE A 213 -8.68 12.04 -15.86
C ILE A 213 -9.15 13.43 -15.39
N ASP A 214 -9.25 14.40 -16.30
CA ASP A 214 -9.78 15.73 -15.99
C ASP A 214 -11.31 15.73 -16.07
N PHE A 215 -11.94 16.38 -15.08
CA PHE A 215 -13.39 16.49 -14.98
C PHE A 215 -13.78 17.72 -14.17
N ASP A 216 -15.05 18.13 -14.24
CA ASP A 216 -15.58 19.19 -13.37
C ASP A 216 -15.67 18.72 -11.93
N LYS A 217 -14.74 19.20 -11.09
CA LYS A 217 -14.62 18.86 -9.66
C LYS A 217 -15.78 19.38 -8.82
N ASN A 218 -16.58 20.33 -9.33
CA ASN A 218 -17.73 20.89 -8.60
C ASN A 218 -19.01 20.05 -8.77
N ALA A 219 -19.05 19.13 -9.71
CA ALA A 219 -20.19 18.26 -9.97
C ALA A 219 -20.25 17.07 -8.99
N ILE A 220 -20.31 17.35 -7.69
CA ILE A 220 -20.17 16.36 -6.60
C ILE A 220 -21.12 15.18 -6.76
N GLU A 221 -22.40 15.42 -7.13
CA GLU A 221 -23.40 14.35 -7.35
C GLU A 221 -23.02 13.36 -8.46
N LYS A 222 -22.04 13.70 -9.31
CA LYS A 222 -21.58 12.86 -10.42
C LYS A 222 -20.18 12.33 -10.27
N ASN A 223 -19.34 12.96 -9.42
CA ASN A 223 -17.92 12.66 -9.36
C ASN A 223 -17.43 12.15 -8.00
N LEU A 224 -18.27 12.16 -6.96
CA LEU A 224 -17.88 11.88 -5.58
C LEU A 224 -17.16 10.54 -5.40
N THR A 225 -17.58 9.51 -6.13
CA THR A 225 -16.99 8.15 -6.08
C THR A 225 -16.29 7.78 -7.39
N LEU A 226 -15.88 8.77 -8.19
CA LEU A 226 -15.31 8.52 -9.51
C LEU A 226 -13.84 8.10 -9.42
N PHE A 227 -12.99 8.95 -8.84
CA PHE A 227 -11.53 8.71 -8.70
C PHE A 227 -11.05 8.74 -7.26
N LEU A 228 -10.09 7.85 -6.96
CA LEU A 228 -9.25 7.93 -5.78
C LEU A 228 -8.23 9.05 -5.97
N TYR A 229 -8.05 9.91 -4.98
CA TYR A 229 -7.09 11.02 -5.00
C TYR A 229 -7.20 11.89 -6.25
N PRO A 230 -8.34 12.57 -6.48
CA PRO A 230 -8.45 13.55 -7.54
C PRO A 230 -7.39 14.63 -7.40
N ASP A 231 -7.02 15.27 -8.51
CA ASP A 231 -6.08 16.39 -8.49
C ASP A 231 -6.55 17.50 -7.56
N ASP A 232 -5.77 17.76 -6.50
CA ASP A 232 -6.03 18.72 -5.42
C ASP A 232 -5.07 19.93 -5.47
N SER A 233 -4.48 20.18 -6.62
CA SER A 233 -3.65 21.37 -6.86
C SER A 233 -4.45 22.67 -6.84
N ASP A 234 -5.77 22.61 -6.95
CA ASP A 234 -6.68 23.73 -6.87
C ASP A 234 -7.71 23.58 -5.72
N ARG A 235 -8.40 24.68 -5.40
CA ARG A 235 -9.41 24.70 -4.33
C ARG A 235 -10.53 23.68 -4.56
N ALA A 236 -11.02 23.53 -5.77
CA ALA A 236 -12.10 22.60 -6.08
C ALA A 236 -11.69 21.14 -5.82
N GLY A 237 -10.47 20.77 -6.16
CA GLY A 237 -9.92 19.45 -5.85
C GLY A 237 -9.73 19.22 -4.36
N GLN A 238 -9.28 20.24 -3.62
CA GLN A 238 -9.15 20.16 -2.16
C GLN A 238 -10.52 19.98 -1.49
N LEU A 239 -11.53 20.73 -1.92
CA LEU A 239 -12.91 20.54 -1.45
C LEU A 239 -13.44 19.15 -1.78
N LEU A 240 -13.21 18.64 -2.99
CA LEU A 240 -13.64 17.30 -3.39
C LEU A 240 -13.03 16.22 -2.48
N ARG A 241 -11.76 16.35 -2.07
CA ARG A 241 -11.16 15.44 -1.07
C ARG A 241 -11.91 15.47 0.25
N ILE A 242 -12.30 16.66 0.75
CA ILE A 242 -13.09 16.77 1.99
C ILE A 242 -14.47 16.12 1.79
N TYR A 243 -15.13 16.33 0.64
CA TYR A 243 -16.38 15.65 0.30
C TYR A 243 -16.23 14.12 0.34
N GLN A 244 -15.17 13.57 -0.24
CA GLN A 244 -14.89 12.12 -0.24
C GLN A 244 -14.63 11.59 1.17
N GLN A 245 -13.78 12.27 1.95
CA GLN A 245 -13.48 11.86 3.32
C GLN A 245 -14.74 11.86 4.19
N TYR A 246 -15.54 12.92 4.12
CA TYR A 246 -16.77 12.99 4.89
C TYR A 246 -17.82 11.96 4.42
N PHE A 247 -17.96 11.76 3.11
CA PHE A 247 -18.82 10.70 2.57
C PHE A 247 -18.47 9.34 3.16
N MET A 248 -17.19 9.00 3.18
CA MET A 248 -16.71 7.74 3.76
C MET A 248 -17.07 7.62 5.25
N VAL A 249 -16.74 8.64 6.05
CA VAL A 249 -16.91 8.55 7.51
C VAL A 249 -18.35 8.70 7.96
N SER A 250 -19.18 9.46 7.26
CA SER A 250 -20.61 9.57 7.56
C SER A 250 -21.31 8.24 7.35
N ASN A 251 -21.00 7.55 6.25
CA ASN A 251 -21.51 6.20 6.00
C ASN A 251 -20.99 5.19 7.04
N ALA A 252 -19.70 5.24 7.38
CA ALA A 252 -19.11 4.39 8.40
C ALA A 252 -19.79 4.59 9.77
N ALA A 253 -19.97 5.83 10.21
CA ALA A 253 -20.62 6.14 11.49
C ALA A 253 -22.06 5.64 11.54
N GLN A 254 -22.83 5.85 10.46
CA GLN A 254 -24.22 5.37 10.40
C GLN A 254 -24.29 3.84 10.43
N LEU A 255 -23.43 3.14 9.68
CA LEU A 255 -23.36 1.67 9.67
C LEU A 255 -22.99 1.13 11.08
N ILE A 256 -21.92 1.65 11.67
CA ILE A 256 -21.41 1.21 12.98
C ILE A 256 -22.47 1.42 14.05
N LEU A 257 -23.08 2.60 14.13
CA LEU A 257 -24.10 2.89 15.12
C LEU A 257 -25.37 2.07 14.91
N SER A 258 -25.78 1.81 13.66
CA SER A 258 -26.93 0.93 13.36
C SER A 258 -26.68 -0.50 13.81
N GLU A 259 -25.50 -1.07 13.56
CA GLU A 259 -25.13 -2.41 14.01
C GLU A 259 -25.00 -2.48 15.54
N CYS A 260 -24.34 -1.50 16.15
CA CYS A 260 -24.14 -1.46 17.60
C CYS A 260 -25.43 -1.22 18.38
N ARG A 261 -26.36 -0.41 17.83
CA ARG A 261 -27.69 -0.20 18.44
C ARG A 261 -28.42 -1.54 18.60
N ARG A 262 -28.46 -2.36 17.56
CA ARG A 262 -29.08 -3.70 17.61
C ARG A 262 -28.42 -4.61 18.66
N LYS A 263 -27.07 -4.56 18.77
CA LYS A 263 -26.33 -5.34 19.78
C LYS A 263 -26.58 -4.84 21.20
N CYS A 264 -26.60 -3.52 21.41
CA CYS A 264 -26.90 -2.89 22.69
C CYS A 264 -28.32 -3.23 23.15
N GLU A 265 -29.32 -3.14 22.26
CA GLU A 265 -30.72 -3.52 22.59
C GLU A 265 -30.83 -4.96 23.07
N LYS A 266 -30.22 -5.90 22.35
CA LYS A 266 -30.17 -7.32 22.75
C LYS A 266 -29.43 -7.55 24.06
N ALA A 267 -28.43 -6.75 24.38
CA ALA A 267 -27.66 -6.85 25.61
C ALA A 267 -28.27 -6.06 26.78
N GLY A 268 -29.35 -5.32 26.56
CA GLY A 268 -29.96 -4.45 27.60
C GLY A 268 -29.06 -3.27 27.96
N LYS A 269 -28.27 -2.76 27.00
CA LYS A 269 -27.33 -1.66 27.16
C LYS A 269 -27.73 -0.50 26.25
N ALA A 270 -27.07 0.64 26.40
CA ALA A 270 -27.24 1.84 25.58
C ALA A 270 -25.99 2.15 24.77
N LEU A 271 -26.05 3.06 23.79
CA LEU A 271 -24.91 3.46 22.95
C LEU A 271 -23.78 4.13 23.73
N LYS A 272 -24.02 4.59 24.96
CA LYS A 272 -22.94 4.99 25.89
C LYS A 272 -21.94 3.87 26.19
N ASN A 273 -22.30 2.62 25.90
CA ASN A 273 -21.44 1.43 26.01
C ASN A 273 -20.82 1.04 24.65
N LEU A 274 -20.78 1.92 23.66
CA LEU A 274 -20.33 1.64 22.28
C LEU A 274 -19.00 0.88 22.22
N ASN A 275 -18.03 1.24 23.06
CA ASN A 275 -16.72 0.62 23.14
C ASN A 275 -16.71 -0.86 23.56
N GLU A 276 -17.82 -1.38 24.09
CA GLU A 276 -17.96 -2.80 24.40
C GLU A 276 -18.35 -3.62 23.15
N PHE A 277 -18.91 -2.97 22.13
CA PHE A 277 -19.42 -3.61 20.92
C PHE A 277 -18.62 -3.26 19.66
N ALA A 278 -17.87 -2.15 19.70
CA ALA A 278 -17.07 -1.68 18.58
C ALA A 278 -15.71 -1.18 19.02
N VAL A 279 -14.74 -1.32 18.12
CA VAL A 279 -13.52 -0.53 18.07
C VAL A 279 -13.35 -0.05 16.64
N ILE A 280 -12.98 1.22 16.47
CA ILE A 280 -12.78 1.85 15.17
C ILE A 280 -11.30 2.11 15.01
N GLN A 281 -10.68 1.47 14.00
CA GLN A 281 -9.30 1.72 13.65
C GLN A 281 -9.25 2.74 12.52
N ILE A 282 -8.73 3.92 12.81
CA ILE A 282 -8.54 5.03 11.88
C ILE A 282 -7.20 4.85 11.18
N ASN A 283 -7.23 4.54 9.88
CA ASN A 283 -6.03 4.28 9.08
C ASN A 283 -5.55 5.57 8.39
N ASP A 284 -4.52 6.18 8.96
CA ASP A 284 -4.07 7.54 8.66
C ASP A 284 -5.14 8.61 9.00
N THR A 285 -4.99 9.84 8.54
CA THR A 285 -5.88 10.96 8.86
C THR A 285 -7.11 11.09 7.96
N HIS A 286 -7.16 10.33 6.85
CA HIS A 286 -8.29 10.42 5.92
C HIS A 286 -9.66 10.15 6.59
N PRO A 287 -9.80 9.21 7.56
CA PRO A 287 -11.04 8.97 8.26
C PRO A 287 -11.24 9.80 9.54
N THR A 288 -10.38 10.73 9.88
CA THR A 288 -10.44 11.47 11.17
C THR A 288 -11.81 12.06 11.47
N MET A 289 -12.52 12.57 10.46
CA MET A 289 -13.85 13.17 10.65
C MET A 289 -14.91 12.19 11.21
N VAL A 290 -14.60 10.88 11.31
CA VAL A 290 -15.48 9.92 12.00
C VAL A 290 -15.67 10.30 13.47
N ILE A 291 -14.67 10.92 14.11
CA ILE A 291 -14.75 11.36 15.51
C ILE A 291 -15.83 12.42 15.69
N PRO A 292 -15.75 13.61 15.05
CA PRO A 292 -16.82 14.61 15.19
C PRO A 292 -18.16 14.15 14.61
N GLU A 293 -18.18 13.29 13.59
CA GLU A 293 -19.44 12.77 13.03
C GLU A 293 -20.15 11.83 14.00
N LEU A 294 -19.45 10.93 14.68
CA LEU A 294 -20.03 10.10 15.75
C LEU A 294 -20.58 10.96 16.88
N ILE A 295 -19.83 11.96 17.33
CA ILE A 295 -20.29 12.91 18.36
C ILE A 295 -21.58 13.60 17.91
N ARG A 296 -21.62 14.08 16.65
CA ARG A 296 -22.82 14.71 16.09
C ARG A 296 -24.03 13.80 16.14
N ILE A 297 -23.88 12.55 15.69
CA ILE A 297 -25.01 11.59 15.67
C ILE A 297 -25.46 11.25 17.09
N LEU A 298 -24.53 10.96 18.00
CA LEU A 298 -24.84 10.60 19.40
C LEU A 298 -25.50 11.73 20.18
N THR A 299 -25.24 12.99 19.85
CA THR A 299 -25.84 14.16 20.49
C THR A 299 -27.15 14.61 19.85
N THR A 300 -27.45 14.19 18.62
CA THR A 300 -28.66 14.61 17.88
C THR A 300 -29.72 13.51 17.79
N GLN A 301 -29.35 12.25 17.96
CA GLN A 301 -30.25 11.11 17.95
C GLN A 301 -30.41 10.53 19.34
N LYS A 302 -31.67 10.20 19.70
CA LYS A 302 -31.96 9.55 20.98
C LYS A 302 -31.29 8.20 21.09
N ASP A 303 -30.71 7.93 22.24
CA ASP A 303 -30.22 6.60 22.62
C ASP A 303 -31.40 5.62 22.83
N ILE A 304 -31.11 4.34 23.10
CA ILE A 304 -32.05 3.27 23.27
C ILE A 304 -33.01 3.55 24.43
N ASP A 305 -32.52 4.20 25.50
CA ASP A 305 -33.28 4.60 26.68
C ASP A 305 -34.13 5.89 26.48
N GLY A 306 -34.06 6.49 25.27
CA GLY A 306 -34.78 7.71 24.92
C GLY A 306 -34.06 9.00 25.31
N SER A 307 -32.90 8.94 25.98
CA SER A 307 -32.08 10.09 26.35
C SER A 307 -31.28 10.64 25.14
N LEU A 308 -30.82 11.88 25.24
CA LEU A 308 -29.80 12.46 24.35
C LEU A 308 -28.49 12.56 25.13
N MET A 309 -27.38 12.21 24.50
CA MET A 309 -26.07 12.42 25.11
C MET A 309 -25.71 13.91 25.06
N THR A 310 -25.07 14.38 26.12
CA THR A 310 -24.36 15.66 26.07
C THR A 310 -23.13 15.57 25.17
N MET A 311 -22.61 16.71 24.74
CA MET A 311 -21.38 16.76 23.93
C MET A 311 -20.18 16.11 24.65
N GLN A 312 -20.09 16.30 25.96
CA GLN A 312 -19.05 15.70 26.79
C GLN A 312 -19.18 14.18 26.84
N GLU A 313 -20.37 13.65 27.14
CA GLU A 313 -20.61 12.20 27.18
C GLU A 313 -20.32 11.54 25.83
N ALA A 314 -20.76 12.14 24.72
CA ALA A 314 -20.48 11.63 23.39
C ALA A 314 -18.98 11.64 23.06
N ALA A 315 -18.25 12.71 23.41
CA ALA A 315 -16.80 12.77 23.23
C ALA A 315 -16.07 11.69 24.04
N GLU A 316 -16.50 11.43 25.28
CA GLU A 316 -15.92 10.36 26.11
C GLU A 316 -16.18 8.96 25.54
N VAL A 317 -17.37 8.70 25.01
CA VAL A 317 -17.74 7.43 24.34
C VAL A 317 -16.87 7.23 23.11
N VAL A 318 -16.75 8.24 22.26
CA VAL A 318 -15.95 8.19 21.02
C VAL A 318 -14.47 8.00 21.33
N THR A 319 -13.93 8.73 22.31
CA THR A 319 -12.53 8.59 22.76
C THR A 319 -12.20 7.15 23.18
N LYS A 320 -13.12 6.43 23.81
CA LYS A 320 -12.94 5.02 24.21
C LYS A 320 -13.10 4.03 23.06
N THR A 321 -13.59 4.48 21.91
CA THR A 321 -13.95 3.61 20.78
C THR A 321 -12.95 3.72 19.62
N CYS A 322 -12.31 4.89 19.42
CA CYS A 322 -11.44 5.17 18.29
C CYS A 322 -9.95 4.98 18.63
N ALA A 323 -9.23 4.32 17.73
CA ALA A 323 -7.79 4.16 17.75
C ALA A 323 -7.20 4.64 16.42
N TYR A 324 -6.03 5.27 16.45
CA TYR A 324 -5.40 5.92 15.31
C TYR A 324 -4.06 5.28 14.96
N THR A 325 -3.86 4.97 13.69
CA THR A 325 -2.57 4.58 13.12
C THR A 325 -2.01 5.72 12.28
N ASN A 326 -0.82 6.21 12.65
CA ASN A 326 -0.08 7.18 11.87
C ASN A 326 0.80 6.50 10.83
N HIS A 327 0.76 6.97 9.58
CA HIS A 327 1.60 6.50 8.48
C HIS A 327 2.55 7.56 7.95
N THR A 328 2.59 8.73 8.57
CA THR A 328 3.30 9.92 8.09
C THR A 328 4.39 10.31 9.09
N ILE A 329 5.64 10.48 8.60
CA ILE A 329 6.73 10.96 9.46
C ILE A 329 6.84 12.48 9.44
N LEU A 330 6.67 13.11 8.26
CA LEU A 330 6.87 14.56 8.11
C LEU A 330 5.73 15.34 8.77
N ALA A 331 6.04 16.21 9.74
CA ALA A 331 5.06 17.08 10.37
C ALA A 331 4.32 17.96 9.34
N GLU A 332 5.06 18.49 8.36
CA GLU A 332 4.47 19.32 7.30
C GLU A 332 3.54 18.52 6.36
N ALA A 333 3.66 17.19 6.33
CA ALA A 333 2.78 16.31 5.56
C ALA A 333 1.58 15.79 6.36
N LEU A 334 1.47 16.11 7.67
CA LEU A 334 0.27 15.84 8.45
C LEU A 334 -0.88 16.69 7.91
N GLU A 335 -1.99 16.03 7.61
CA GLU A 335 -3.13 16.67 6.95
C GLU A 335 -3.75 17.77 7.79
N THR A 336 -3.89 18.94 7.20
CA THR A 336 -4.62 20.07 7.76
C THR A 336 -5.59 20.64 6.75
N TRP A 337 -6.76 21.07 7.20
CA TRP A 337 -7.76 21.71 6.34
C TRP A 337 -8.05 23.14 6.82
N PRO A 338 -8.17 24.12 5.90
CA PRO A 338 -8.69 25.42 6.24
C PRO A 338 -10.09 25.29 6.84
N LEU A 339 -10.36 26.02 7.93
CA LEU A 339 -11.64 25.93 8.62
C LEU A 339 -12.82 26.38 7.75
N ASP A 340 -12.63 27.39 6.88
CA ASP A 340 -13.62 27.86 5.91
C ASP A 340 -13.99 26.78 4.87
N TYR A 341 -13.07 25.86 4.52
CA TYR A 341 -13.38 24.70 3.66
C TYR A 341 -14.31 23.71 4.37
N LEU A 342 -14.06 23.48 5.67
CA LEU A 342 -14.96 22.65 6.48
C LEU A 342 -16.31 23.32 6.70
N GLU A 343 -16.35 24.65 6.89
CA GLU A 343 -17.59 25.44 6.98
C GLU A 343 -18.42 25.36 5.68
N GLU A 344 -17.78 25.26 4.52
CA GLU A 344 -18.46 25.09 3.24
C GLU A 344 -18.99 23.66 3.04
N VAL A 345 -18.15 22.64 3.29
CA VAL A 345 -18.48 21.25 2.96
C VAL A 345 -19.27 20.57 4.07
N VAL A 346 -18.87 20.76 5.33
CA VAL A 346 -19.41 20.04 6.51
C VAL A 346 -19.71 20.99 7.68
N PRO A 347 -20.52 22.05 7.46
CA PRO A 347 -20.78 23.08 8.47
C PRO A 347 -21.32 22.51 9.80
N GLN A 348 -22.01 21.36 9.74
CA GLN A 348 -22.54 20.67 10.91
C GLN A 348 -21.48 20.08 11.85
N LEU A 349 -20.24 19.86 11.35
CA LEU A 349 -19.13 19.40 12.19
C LEU A 349 -18.33 20.54 12.83
N VAL A 350 -18.36 21.72 12.26
CA VAL A 350 -17.53 22.84 12.71
C VAL A 350 -17.81 23.24 14.17
N PRO A 351 -19.07 23.35 14.65
CA PRO A 351 -19.33 23.61 16.08
C PRO A 351 -18.75 22.53 17.01
N ILE A 352 -18.73 21.28 16.54
CA ILE A 352 -18.16 20.17 17.32
C ILE A 352 -16.65 20.28 17.35
N ILE A 353 -16.00 20.50 16.21
CA ILE A 353 -14.54 20.69 16.13
C ILE A 353 -14.09 21.86 17.01
N ARG A 354 -14.82 22.99 16.99
CA ARG A 354 -14.56 24.14 17.89
C ARG A 354 -14.70 23.77 19.37
N TYR A 355 -15.77 23.03 19.73
CA TYR A 355 -15.95 22.54 21.10
C TYR A 355 -14.79 21.62 21.53
N LEU A 356 -14.33 20.74 20.67
CA LEU A 356 -13.20 19.85 20.94
C LEU A 356 -11.91 20.66 21.16
N ASP A 357 -11.65 21.67 20.32
CA ASP A 357 -10.50 22.55 20.44
C ASP A 357 -10.55 23.43 21.72
N GLU A 358 -11.72 23.99 22.06
CA GLU A 358 -11.93 24.75 23.31
C GLU A 358 -11.61 23.90 24.55
N ASN A 359 -12.01 22.62 24.54
CA ASN A 359 -11.67 21.69 25.63
C ASN A 359 -10.17 21.38 25.70
N VAL A 360 -9.47 21.33 24.57
CA VAL A 360 -8.01 21.19 24.52
C VAL A 360 -7.34 22.42 25.09
N ARG A 361 -7.74 23.64 24.65
CA ARG A 361 -7.20 24.91 25.14
C ARG A 361 -7.45 25.15 26.63
N ALA A 362 -8.57 24.65 27.15
CA ALA A 362 -8.87 24.73 28.57
C ALA A 362 -7.94 23.85 29.43
N ARG A 363 -7.37 22.78 28.85
CA ARG A 363 -6.49 21.86 29.57
C ARG A 363 -5.01 22.09 29.34
N TYR A 364 -4.63 22.62 28.19
CA TYR A 364 -3.23 22.77 27.77
C TYR A 364 -2.94 24.17 27.27
N THR A 365 -1.76 24.71 27.64
CA THR A 365 -1.27 26.03 27.21
C THR A 365 -0.31 25.95 26.02
N ASP A 366 0.14 24.75 25.66
CA ASP A 366 1.02 24.48 24.51
C ASP A 366 0.22 24.55 23.21
N SER A 367 0.41 25.60 22.41
CA SER A 367 -0.31 25.80 21.16
C SER A 367 0.01 24.75 20.09
N SER A 368 1.14 24.06 20.22
CA SER A 368 1.53 22.98 19.27
C SER A 368 0.61 21.77 19.31
N VAL A 369 -0.26 21.64 20.31
CA VAL A 369 -1.24 20.57 20.44
C VAL A 369 -2.68 21.00 20.15
N TYR A 370 -2.93 22.26 19.79
CA TYR A 370 -4.27 22.73 19.48
C TYR A 370 -4.81 22.09 18.19
N ILE A 371 -6.11 21.87 18.15
CA ILE A 371 -6.78 21.31 16.97
C ILE A 371 -6.88 22.35 15.87
N ILE A 372 -7.22 23.60 16.23
CA ILE A 372 -7.29 24.73 15.30
C ILE A 372 -6.09 25.63 15.59
N ASP A 373 -5.25 25.89 14.62
CA ASP A 373 -4.08 26.76 14.78
C ASP A 373 -4.39 28.25 14.60
N GLU A 374 -3.38 29.09 14.71
CA GLU A 374 -3.50 30.56 14.57
C GLU A 374 -3.86 31.04 13.17
N ASN A 375 -3.75 30.16 12.15
CA ASN A 375 -4.09 30.42 10.76
C ASN A 375 -5.45 29.82 10.38
N ASP A 376 -6.29 29.47 11.35
CA ASP A 376 -7.57 28.81 11.17
C ASP A 376 -7.46 27.51 10.38
N ARG A 377 -6.38 26.73 10.58
CA ARG A 377 -6.25 25.38 10.01
C ARG A 377 -6.56 24.34 11.07
N VAL A 378 -7.35 23.35 10.66
CA VAL A 378 -7.73 22.22 11.51
C VAL A 378 -6.74 21.07 11.27
N HIS A 379 -6.03 20.70 12.33
CA HIS A 379 -5.06 19.61 12.35
C HIS A 379 -5.77 18.27 12.59
N MET A 380 -5.85 17.44 11.56
CA MET A 380 -6.62 16.18 11.62
C MET A 380 -6.02 15.19 12.63
N ALA A 381 -4.72 14.96 12.60
CA ALA A 381 -4.05 14.08 13.56
C ALA A 381 -4.23 14.52 15.01
N HIS A 382 -4.35 15.84 15.29
CA HIS A 382 -4.57 16.34 16.64
C HIS A 382 -5.95 15.91 17.19
N ILE A 383 -6.97 15.85 16.33
CA ILE A 383 -8.29 15.29 16.70
C ILE A 383 -8.14 13.82 17.09
N ASP A 384 -7.46 13.03 16.27
CA ASP A 384 -7.27 11.59 16.50
C ASP A 384 -6.51 11.30 17.80
N ILE A 385 -5.48 12.10 18.11
CA ILE A 385 -4.65 11.90 19.30
C ILE A 385 -5.41 12.30 20.58
N HIS A 386 -6.09 13.45 20.56
CA HIS A 386 -6.84 13.91 21.73
C HIS A 386 -8.04 13.00 22.03
N TYR A 387 -8.78 12.61 20.99
CA TYR A 387 -10.08 11.93 21.10
C TYR A 387 -10.06 10.48 20.59
N GLY A 388 -8.90 9.84 20.62
CA GLY A 388 -8.68 8.41 20.50
C GLY A 388 -7.97 7.85 21.73
N PHE A 389 -8.06 6.55 21.96
CA PHE A 389 -7.43 5.89 23.12
C PHE A 389 -6.05 5.28 22.81
N SER A 390 -5.69 5.14 21.54
CA SER A 390 -4.42 4.56 21.11
C SER A 390 -3.89 5.28 19.87
N VAL A 391 -2.59 5.49 19.83
CA VAL A 391 -1.84 6.07 18.70
C VAL A 391 -0.67 5.15 18.43
N ASN A 392 -0.60 4.56 17.24
CA ASN A 392 0.55 3.74 16.91
C ASN A 392 1.30 4.22 15.67
N GLY A 393 2.63 4.09 15.73
CA GLY A 393 3.48 4.09 14.55
C GLY A 393 3.52 2.70 13.90
N VAL A 394 4.18 2.59 12.74
CA VAL A 394 4.13 1.41 11.87
C VAL A 394 5.47 0.71 11.65
N ALA A 395 6.52 1.17 12.33
CA ALA A 395 7.82 0.54 12.49
C ALA A 395 8.46 1.09 13.77
N LYS A 396 9.45 0.38 14.32
CA LYS A 396 10.10 0.78 15.57
C LYS A 396 10.71 2.19 15.46
N LEU A 397 11.55 2.42 14.45
CA LEU A 397 12.18 3.73 14.21
C LEU A 397 11.13 4.83 14.00
N HIS A 398 10.09 4.55 13.22
CA HIS A 398 9.00 5.50 12.98
C HIS A 398 8.34 5.92 14.29
N THR A 399 8.00 4.96 15.14
CA THR A 399 7.37 5.23 16.44
C THR A 399 8.28 6.06 17.35
N GLU A 400 9.59 5.77 17.35
CA GLU A 400 10.59 6.54 18.10
C GLU A 400 10.66 7.98 17.61
N ILE A 401 10.69 8.22 16.28
CA ILE A 401 10.68 9.57 15.69
C ILE A 401 9.38 10.32 16.06
N LEU A 402 8.22 9.65 15.99
CA LEU A 402 6.95 10.25 16.41
C LEU A 402 7.00 10.73 17.86
N MET A 403 7.50 9.90 18.78
CA MET A 403 7.56 10.20 20.21
C MET A 403 8.60 11.26 20.56
N GLN A 404 9.73 11.30 19.87
CA GLN A 404 10.88 12.15 20.24
C GLN A 404 10.93 13.47 19.47
N GLU A 405 10.35 13.52 18.26
CA GLU A 405 10.43 14.68 17.38
C GLU A 405 9.03 15.16 16.97
N GLU A 406 8.34 14.46 16.09
CA GLU A 406 7.16 14.95 15.37
C GLU A 406 5.93 15.19 16.26
N LEU A 407 5.65 14.27 17.18
CA LEU A 407 4.51 14.33 18.10
C LEU A 407 4.96 14.41 19.58
N LYS A 408 6.14 14.95 19.81
CA LYS A 408 6.77 15.04 21.13
C LYS A 408 5.90 15.72 22.19
N SER A 409 5.22 16.79 21.82
CA SER A 409 4.30 17.50 22.74
C SER A 409 3.12 16.60 23.13
N PHE A 410 2.59 15.83 22.19
CA PHE A 410 1.53 14.85 22.47
C PHE A 410 2.02 13.67 23.31
N TYR A 411 3.23 13.17 23.04
CA TYR A 411 3.80 12.08 23.83
C TYR A 411 4.03 12.48 25.29
N ARG A 412 4.38 13.76 25.55
CA ARG A 412 4.48 14.27 26.92
C ARG A 412 3.14 14.30 27.67
N ILE A 413 2.04 14.53 26.93
CA ILE A 413 0.68 14.61 27.50
C ILE A 413 0.07 13.20 27.66
N TYR A 414 0.26 12.32 26.70
CA TYR A 414 -0.38 11.02 26.61
C TYR A 414 0.61 9.87 26.34
N PRO A 415 1.66 9.67 27.16
CA PRO A 415 2.67 8.65 26.90
C PRO A 415 2.05 7.24 26.80
N GLU A 416 0.96 6.99 27.52
CA GLU A 416 0.25 5.72 27.55
C GLU A 416 -0.51 5.37 26.25
N LYS A 417 -0.80 6.36 25.41
CA LYS A 417 -1.49 6.12 24.13
C LYS A 417 -0.52 5.63 23.04
N PHE A 418 0.77 6.00 23.13
CA PHE A 418 1.73 5.74 22.07
C PHE A 418 2.28 4.31 22.13
N ASN A 419 2.24 3.63 21.01
CA ASN A 419 2.78 2.28 20.88
C ASN A 419 3.23 1.99 19.44
N ASN A 420 4.02 0.93 19.26
CA ASN A 420 4.48 0.47 17.95
C ASN A 420 3.70 -0.77 17.49
N LYS A 421 3.28 -0.75 16.24
CA LYS A 421 2.77 -1.93 15.53
C LYS A 421 3.48 -2.03 14.19
N THR A 422 4.65 -2.68 14.17
CA THR A 422 5.39 -2.86 12.92
C THR A 422 4.51 -3.54 11.88
N ASN A 423 4.44 -2.93 10.71
CA ASN A 423 3.65 -3.43 9.59
C ASN A 423 3.99 -4.88 9.25
N GLY A 424 3.10 -5.52 8.53
CA GLY A 424 3.27 -6.87 8.04
C GLY A 424 2.54 -7.10 6.72
N ILE A 425 2.81 -8.23 6.13
CA ILE A 425 2.27 -8.66 4.83
C ILE A 425 1.59 -10.02 4.97
N THR A 426 0.55 -10.29 4.17
CA THR A 426 -0.06 -11.63 4.13
C THR A 426 0.80 -12.60 3.32
N PHE A 427 1.19 -13.70 3.94
CA PHE A 427 1.98 -14.76 3.28
C PHE A 427 1.15 -15.57 2.29
N ARG A 428 -0.20 -15.58 2.42
CA ARG A 428 -1.10 -16.21 1.44
C ARG A 428 -0.86 -15.64 0.06
N ARG A 429 -0.87 -14.32 -0.10
CA ARG A 429 -0.59 -13.68 -1.39
C ARG A 429 0.89 -13.67 -1.73
N TRP A 430 1.75 -13.25 -0.81
CA TRP A 430 3.15 -12.93 -1.09
C TRP A 430 4.12 -14.10 -1.01
N LEU A 431 3.61 -15.30 -0.72
CA LEU A 431 4.37 -16.54 -0.79
C LEU A 431 3.52 -17.66 -1.41
N LEU A 432 2.39 -18.04 -0.78
CA LEU A 432 1.61 -19.19 -1.21
C LEU A 432 1.00 -19.04 -2.61
N HIS A 433 0.63 -17.81 -3.00
CA HIS A 433 0.11 -17.52 -4.34
C HIS A 433 1.23 -17.18 -5.32
N CYS A 434 2.03 -16.13 -5.06
CA CYS A 434 2.96 -15.62 -6.06
C CYS A 434 4.24 -16.46 -6.25
N ASN A 435 4.61 -17.32 -5.28
CA ASN A 435 5.82 -18.15 -5.34
C ASN A 435 5.59 -19.57 -4.83
N GLN A 436 4.70 -20.28 -5.50
CA GLN A 436 4.27 -21.63 -5.12
C GLN A 436 5.43 -22.62 -5.04
N ALA A 437 6.42 -22.52 -5.94
CA ALA A 437 7.59 -23.38 -5.93
C ALA A 437 8.43 -23.21 -4.67
N LEU A 438 8.62 -21.96 -4.21
CA LEU A 438 9.31 -21.68 -2.93
C LEU A 438 8.47 -22.16 -1.75
N ALA A 439 7.17 -21.92 -1.75
CA ALA A 439 6.27 -22.37 -0.68
C ALA A 439 6.27 -23.90 -0.54
N ALA A 440 6.20 -24.63 -1.66
CA ALA A 440 6.27 -26.10 -1.66
C ALA A 440 7.61 -26.62 -1.15
N TYR A 441 8.70 -25.99 -1.56
CA TYR A 441 10.04 -26.38 -1.10
C TYR A 441 10.24 -26.11 0.39
N ILE A 442 9.74 -24.98 0.90
CA ILE A 442 9.74 -24.70 2.36
C ILE A 442 8.92 -25.78 3.10
N GLU A 443 7.76 -26.16 2.58
CA GLU A 443 6.93 -27.23 3.17
C GLU A 443 7.66 -28.59 3.23
N GLU A 444 8.42 -28.92 2.17
CA GLU A 444 9.28 -30.12 2.15
C GLU A 444 10.35 -30.09 3.26
N LEU A 445 10.96 -28.91 3.50
CA LEU A 445 12.06 -28.77 4.47
C LEU A 445 11.60 -28.72 5.92
N ILE A 446 10.50 -28.02 6.23
CA ILE A 446 10.09 -27.71 7.61
C ILE A 446 8.63 -28.05 7.93
N GLY A 447 7.88 -28.65 6.99
CA GLY A 447 6.46 -28.95 7.16
C GLY A 447 5.55 -27.76 6.89
N ALA A 448 4.23 -27.95 7.02
CA ALA A 448 3.21 -27.01 6.60
C ALA A 448 2.87 -25.91 7.65
N ASP A 449 3.38 -26.01 8.86
CA ASP A 449 2.96 -25.15 9.98
C ASP A 449 3.25 -23.66 9.75
N PHE A 450 4.28 -23.33 8.95
CA PHE A 450 4.60 -21.94 8.59
C PHE A 450 3.45 -21.22 7.85
N LYS A 451 2.55 -21.97 7.22
CA LYS A 451 1.38 -21.39 6.53
C LYS A 451 0.40 -20.72 7.49
N LYS A 452 0.38 -21.17 8.75
CA LYS A 452 -0.43 -20.62 9.86
C LYS A 452 0.39 -19.82 10.87
N GLU A 453 1.62 -20.29 11.14
CA GLU A 453 2.54 -19.66 12.09
C GLU A 453 3.84 -19.26 11.35
N ALA A 454 3.82 -18.07 10.78
CA ALA A 454 4.93 -17.57 9.94
C ALA A 454 6.29 -17.57 10.65
N GLY A 455 6.32 -17.51 11.97
CA GLY A 455 7.54 -17.63 12.78
C GLY A 455 8.29 -18.94 12.58
N GLU A 456 7.60 -20.01 12.17
CA GLU A 456 8.19 -21.31 11.86
C GLU A 456 9.20 -21.26 10.70
N LEU A 457 9.14 -20.22 9.83
CA LEU A 457 10.14 -20.00 8.79
C LEU A 457 11.57 -19.95 9.36
N SER A 458 11.75 -19.51 10.60
CA SER A 458 13.05 -19.46 11.26
C SER A 458 13.75 -20.82 11.34
N GLN A 459 12.99 -21.93 11.24
CA GLN A 459 13.57 -23.28 11.18
C GLN A 459 14.42 -23.52 9.92
N LEU A 460 14.25 -22.70 8.86
CA LEU A 460 15.10 -22.78 7.67
C LEU A 460 16.57 -22.48 7.97
N ILE A 461 16.89 -21.75 9.05
CA ILE A 461 18.26 -21.40 9.43
C ILE A 461 19.15 -22.65 9.58
N LYS A 462 18.60 -23.78 10.02
CA LYS A 462 19.37 -25.03 10.14
C LYS A 462 19.95 -25.54 8.81
N TYR A 463 19.42 -25.07 7.68
CA TYR A 463 19.87 -25.40 6.34
C TYR A 463 20.77 -24.33 5.71
N ALA A 464 21.18 -23.30 6.46
CA ALA A 464 21.94 -22.18 5.90
C ALA A 464 23.29 -22.57 5.28
N ASP A 465 23.86 -23.69 5.70
CA ASP A 465 25.13 -24.24 5.20
C ASP A 465 24.94 -25.54 4.40
N ASP A 466 23.69 -25.91 4.04
CA ASP A 466 23.40 -27.06 3.19
C ASP A 466 23.44 -26.66 1.72
N GLU A 467 24.49 -27.13 1.00
CA GLU A 467 24.73 -26.79 -0.39
C GLU A 467 23.58 -27.22 -1.31
N ASN A 468 22.89 -28.34 -1.03
CA ASN A 468 21.78 -28.84 -1.83
C ASN A 468 20.56 -27.93 -1.66
N VAL A 469 20.28 -27.51 -0.44
CA VAL A 469 19.16 -26.59 -0.14
C VAL A 469 19.41 -25.24 -0.80
N ILE A 470 20.64 -24.71 -0.67
CA ILE A 470 21.03 -23.46 -1.32
C ILE A 470 20.91 -23.55 -2.84
N ALA A 471 21.42 -24.64 -3.45
CA ALA A 471 21.32 -24.84 -4.89
C ALA A 471 19.86 -24.89 -5.36
N ARG A 472 18.98 -25.58 -4.65
CA ARG A 472 17.56 -25.64 -5.01
C ARG A 472 16.86 -24.28 -4.86
N MET A 473 17.17 -23.49 -3.86
CA MET A 473 16.65 -22.10 -3.74
C MET A 473 17.08 -21.23 -4.91
N LEU A 474 18.34 -21.34 -5.34
CA LEU A 474 18.86 -20.61 -6.52
C LEU A 474 18.17 -21.06 -7.82
N GLU A 475 17.88 -22.36 -7.98
CA GLU A 475 17.12 -22.89 -9.13
C GLU A 475 15.69 -22.30 -9.16
N ILE A 476 14.98 -22.30 -8.02
CA ILE A 476 13.64 -21.70 -7.91
C ILE A 476 13.67 -20.23 -8.31
N LYS A 477 14.68 -19.47 -7.83
CA LYS A 477 14.89 -18.08 -8.23
C LYS A 477 15.09 -17.95 -9.75
N ALA A 478 15.93 -18.79 -10.34
CA ALA A 478 16.18 -18.80 -11.77
C ALA A 478 14.91 -19.12 -12.58
N GLU A 479 14.08 -20.05 -12.11
CA GLU A 479 12.78 -20.36 -12.71
C GLU A 479 11.82 -19.14 -12.65
N ASN A 480 11.76 -18.45 -11.52
CA ASN A 480 10.97 -17.22 -11.38
C ASN A 480 11.45 -16.12 -12.34
N LYS A 481 12.75 -15.95 -12.51
CA LYS A 481 13.34 -14.96 -13.45
C LYS A 481 12.98 -15.33 -14.91
N LYS A 482 13.01 -16.60 -15.30
CA LYS A 482 12.58 -17.05 -16.63
C LYS A 482 11.08 -16.80 -16.85
N ARG A 483 10.24 -17.07 -15.83
CA ARG A 483 8.80 -16.78 -15.90
C ARG A 483 8.52 -15.28 -16.08
N LEU A 484 9.21 -14.44 -15.32
CA LEU A 484 9.10 -12.99 -15.47
C LEU A 484 9.55 -12.53 -16.86
N ALA A 485 10.68 -13.06 -17.38
CA ALA A 485 11.18 -12.70 -18.71
C ALA A 485 10.17 -13.07 -19.82
N ALA A 486 9.55 -14.24 -19.72
CA ALA A 486 8.50 -14.67 -20.65
C ALA A 486 7.27 -13.77 -20.57
N TYR A 487 6.81 -13.44 -19.35
CA TYR A 487 5.67 -12.54 -19.12
C TYR A 487 5.93 -11.14 -19.67
N MET A 488 7.10 -10.56 -19.40
CA MET A 488 7.48 -9.25 -19.91
C MET A 488 7.53 -9.21 -21.44
N GLN A 489 8.04 -10.26 -22.06
CA GLN A 489 8.06 -10.37 -23.53
C GLN A 489 6.64 -10.49 -24.10
N GLU A 490 5.78 -11.31 -23.49
CA GLU A 490 4.41 -11.58 -24.00
C GLU A 490 3.47 -10.38 -23.77
N LYS A 491 3.48 -9.80 -22.57
CA LYS A 491 2.50 -8.78 -22.16
C LYS A 491 2.98 -7.35 -22.36
N CYS A 492 4.28 -7.11 -22.25
CA CYS A 492 4.86 -5.76 -22.33
C CYS A 492 5.70 -5.56 -23.60
N GLY A 493 5.96 -6.60 -24.39
CA GLY A 493 6.85 -6.52 -25.56
C GLY A 493 8.32 -6.29 -25.20
N VAL A 494 8.70 -6.43 -23.93
CA VAL A 494 10.04 -6.12 -23.42
C VAL A 494 10.84 -7.40 -23.19
N LYS A 495 11.96 -7.52 -23.90
CA LYS A 495 12.88 -8.65 -23.73
C LYS A 495 13.90 -8.33 -22.63
N ILE A 496 13.97 -9.18 -21.60
CA ILE A 496 14.98 -9.11 -20.54
C ILE A 496 15.75 -10.42 -20.44
N ASN A 497 17.01 -10.35 -19.99
CA ASN A 497 17.85 -11.53 -19.84
C ASN A 497 17.65 -12.16 -18.45
N PRO A 498 17.08 -13.37 -18.32
CA PRO A 498 16.84 -14.00 -17.03
C PRO A 498 18.13 -14.38 -16.28
N GLN A 499 19.30 -14.32 -16.93
CA GLN A 499 20.59 -14.59 -16.29
C GLN A 499 21.24 -13.30 -15.73
N SER A 500 20.74 -12.11 -16.08
CA SER A 500 21.23 -10.85 -15.50
C SER A 500 20.83 -10.71 -14.02
N VAL A 501 21.52 -9.88 -13.27
CA VAL A 501 21.06 -9.47 -11.93
C VAL A 501 19.78 -8.66 -12.09
N PHE A 502 18.70 -9.06 -11.40
CA PHE A 502 17.45 -8.30 -11.36
C PHE A 502 17.45 -7.36 -10.16
N ASP A 503 17.73 -6.09 -10.44
CA ASP A 503 17.72 -4.97 -9.52
C ASP A 503 16.39 -4.24 -9.66
N ILE A 504 15.53 -4.30 -8.62
CA ILE A 504 14.13 -3.89 -8.74
C ILE A 504 13.79 -2.80 -7.73
N GLN A 505 13.25 -1.68 -8.25
CA GLN A 505 12.69 -0.58 -7.46
C GLN A 505 11.24 -0.33 -7.89
N VAL A 506 10.29 -0.93 -7.18
CA VAL A 506 8.86 -0.81 -7.48
C VAL A 506 8.10 -0.26 -6.27
N LYS A 507 7.64 0.97 -6.40
CA LYS A 507 6.91 1.74 -5.39
C LYS A 507 6.35 3.02 -6.00
N ARG A 508 5.38 3.67 -5.32
CA ARG A 508 4.90 5.00 -5.75
C ARG A 508 6.08 5.95 -5.99
N LEU A 509 6.04 6.73 -7.05
CA LEU A 509 7.10 7.68 -7.33
C LEU A 509 6.96 8.89 -6.41
N HIS A 510 8.04 9.16 -5.68
CA HIS A 510 8.18 10.34 -4.84
C HIS A 510 9.67 10.62 -4.63
N GLU A 511 10.07 11.89 -4.59
CA GLU A 511 11.49 12.28 -4.46
C GLU A 511 12.15 11.68 -3.21
N TYR A 512 11.44 11.54 -2.07
CA TYR A 512 12.03 10.95 -0.86
C TYR A 512 12.37 9.46 -0.99
N LYS A 513 11.71 8.74 -1.93
CA LYS A 513 12.01 7.33 -2.25
C LYS A 513 13.23 7.19 -3.16
N ARG A 514 13.70 8.29 -3.68
CA ARG A 514 14.95 8.51 -4.40
C ARG A 514 15.16 7.64 -5.64
N GLN A 515 14.08 7.41 -6.43
CA GLN A 515 14.21 6.78 -7.73
C GLN A 515 15.19 7.56 -8.64
N GLN A 516 15.28 8.89 -8.50
CA GLN A 516 16.28 9.72 -9.15
C GLN A 516 17.73 9.32 -8.81
N MET A 517 17.99 8.86 -7.57
CA MET A 517 19.33 8.38 -7.20
C MET A 517 19.70 7.09 -7.94
N ASN A 518 18.74 6.16 -8.08
CA ASN A 518 18.94 4.96 -8.88
C ASN A 518 19.08 5.28 -10.38
N ALA A 519 18.36 6.27 -10.90
CA ALA A 519 18.55 6.75 -12.26
C ALA A 519 19.94 7.38 -12.48
N LEU A 520 20.46 8.15 -11.53
CA LEU A 520 21.84 8.65 -11.54
C LEU A 520 22.86 7.51 -11.49
N TYR A 521 22.59 6.46 -10.73
CA TYR A 521 23.45 5.26 -10.75
C TYR A 521 23.46 4.58 -12.13
N VAL A 522 22.33 4.51 -12.81
CA VAL A 522 22.25 4.01 -14.18
C VAL A 522 23.17 4.82 -15.12
N ILE A 523 23.18 6.14 -14.98
CA ILE A 523 24.08 7.02 -15.74
C ILE A 523 25.54 6.74 -15.39
N TYR A 524 25.88 6.62 -14.11
CA TYR A 524 27.21 6.22 -13.66
C TYR A 524 27.64 4.89 -14.29
N LYS A 525 26.78 3.87 -14.23
CA LYS A 525 27.08 2.55 -14.81
C LYS A 525 27.21 2.57 -16.33
N TYR A 526 26.42 3.39 -17.01
CA TYR A 526 26.57 3.64 -18.44
C TYR A 526 27.98 4.14 -18.76
N PHE A 527 28.48 5.15 -18.04
CA PHE A 527 29.84 5.66 -18.24
C PHE A 527 30.93 4.63 -17.90
N GLU A 528 30.75 3.84 -16.85
CA GLU A 528 31.71 2.78 -16.50
C GLU A 528 31.83 1.75 -17.62
N ILE A 529 30.71 1.31 -18.19
CA ILE A 529 30.74 0.37 -19.34
C ILE A 529 31.39 1.01 -20.56
N LYS A 530 31.07 2.25 -20.89
CA LYS A 530 31.70 3.00 -22.00
C LYS A 530 33.20 3.18 -21.79
N ALA A 531 33.68 3.25 -20.56
CA ALA A 531 35.09 3.28 -20.20
C ALA A 531 35.79 1.90 -20.23
N GLY A 532 35.04 0.82 -20.49
CA GLY A 532 35.54 -0.56 -20.52
C GLY A 532 35.43 -1.32 -19.21
N ASN A 533 34.83 -0.71 -18.16
CA ASN A 533 34.57 -1.37 -16.87
C ASN A 533 33.28 -2.20 -16.94
N ILE A 534 33.36 -3.32 -17.64
CA ILE A 534 32.23 -4.21 -17.93
C ILE A 534 31.88 -5.04 -16.70
N PRO A 535 30.60 -5.11 -16.29
CA PRO A 535 30.20 -5.97 -15.18
C PRO A 535 30.31 -7.44 -15.57
N ASP A 536 30.74 -8.28 -14.62
CA ASP A 536 30.87 -9.72 -14.86
C ASP A 536 29.54 -10.44 -15.12
N THR A 537 28.48 -9.95 -14.52
CA THR A 537 27.11 -10.40 -14.78
C THR A 537 26.29 -9.21 -15.29
N PRO A 538 25.59 -9.32 -16.41
CA PRO A 538 24.72 -8.25 -16.87
C PRO A 538 23.70 -7.84 -15.80
N VAL A 539 23.30 -6.58 -15.82
CA VAL A 539 22.34 -6.01 -14.86
C VAL A 539 21.08 -5.55 -15.57
N THR A 540 19.93 -5.95 -15.06
CA THR A 540 18.62 -5.43 -15.48
C THR A 540 18.02 -4.65 -14.34
N VAL A 541 17.96 -3.32 -14.48
CA VAL A 541 17.35 -2.42 -13.53
C VAL A 541 15.89 -2.24 -13.91
N ILE A 542 14.97 -2.63 -13.01
CA ILE A 542 13.53 -2.60 -13.26
C ILE A 542 12.88 -1.61 -12.31
N PHE A 543 12.28 -0.57 -12.87
CA PHE A 543 11.45 0.39 -12.16
C PHE A 543 9.97 0.10 -12.39
N GLY A 544 9.15 0.41 -11.40
CA GLY A 544 7.69 0.42 -11.52
C GLY A 544 7.12 1.45 -10.57
N ALA A 545 6.47 2.47 -11.11
CA ALA A 545 5.97 3.58 -10.31
C ALA A 545 4.90 4.38 -11.04
N LYS A 546 3.93 4.89 -10.29
CA LYS A 546 3.00 5.92 -10.76
C LYS A 546 3.29 7.22 -10.02
N ALA A 547 3.38 8.33 -10.76
CA ALA A 547 3.48 9.67 -10.20
C ALA A 547 2.09 10.30 -10.09
N ALA A 548 1.80 11.03 -9.01
CA ALA A 548 0.57 11.81 -8.93
C ALA A 548 0.52 12.83 -10.10
N LYS A 549 -0.68 13.07 -10.65
CA LYS A 549 -0.86 13.89 -11.86
C LYS A 549 -0.21 15.26 -11.75
N ALA A 550 -0.40 15.94 -10.63
CA ALA A 550 0.12 17.29 -10.38
C ALA A 550 1.61 17.33 -9.96
N TYR A 551 2.22 16.17 -9.69
CA TYR A 551 3.59 16.12 -9.21
C TYR A 551 4.60 16.12 -10.36
N THR A 552 4.89 17.31 -10.87
CA THR A 552 5.71 17.54 -12.08
C THR A 552 7.09 16.89 -11.99
N ILE A 553 7.86 17.13 -10.91
CA ILE A 553 9.21 16.56 -10.73
C ILE A 553 9.17 15.02 -10.69
N ALA A 554 8.16 14.42 -10.08
CA ALA A 554 7.99 12.98 -10.11
C ALA A 554 7.77 12.45 -11.54
N LYS A 555 7.03 13.16 -12.37
CA LYS A 555 6.83 12.83 -13.79
C LYS A 555 8.12 13.02 -14.60
N ASP A 556 8.94 14.03 -14.26
CA ASP A 556 10.24 14.24 -14.87
C ASP A 556 11.24 13.11 -14.53
N ILE A 557 11.16 12.55 -13.32
CA ILE A 557 11.96 11.37 -12.94
C ILE A 557 11.55 10.15 -13.79
N ILE A 558 10.24 9.91 -13.99
CA ILE A 558 9.76 8.85 -14.88
C ILE A 558 10.27 9.08 -16.30
N HIS A 559 10.21 10.31 -16.78
CA HIS A 559 10.71 10.70 -18.11
C HIS A 559 12.20 10.38 -18.26
N LEU A 560 13.03 10.77 -17.29
CA LEU A 560 14.46 10.44 -17.28
C LEU A 560 14.70 8.92 -17.36
N ILE A 561 13.98 8.11 -16.56
CA ILE A 561 14.15 6.65 -16.55
C ILE A 561 13.79 6.04 -17.92
N LEU A 562 12.71 6.50 -18.55
CA LEU A 562 12.28 6.05 -19.87
C LEU A 562 13.31 6.44 -20.95
N CYS A 563 13.84 7.67 -20.93
CA CYS A 563 14.88 8.14 -21.84
C CYS A 563 16.17 7.33 -21.70
N LEU A 564 16.59 7.04 -20.46
CA LEU A 564 17.75 6.18 -20.19
C LEU A 564 17.53 4.76 -20.71
N GLY A 565 16.33 4.22 -20.56
CA GLY A 565 15.98 2.89 -21.08
C GLY A 565 16.11 2.82 -22.60
N GLU A 566 15.65 3.85 -23.31
CA GLU A 566 15.73 3.92 -24.77
C GLU A 566 17.17 4.19 -25.26
N LEU A 567 17.90 5.12 -24.65
CA LEU A 567 19.32 5.37 -24.94
C LEU A 567 20.14 4.07 -24.81
N ILE A 568 20.04 3.38 -23.67
CA ILE A 568 20.83 2.17 -23.41
C ILE A 568 20.43 1.04 -24.36
N ALA A 569 19.16 0.90 -24.69
CA ALA A 569 18.71 -0.12 -25.65
C ALA A 569 19.28 0.08 -27.06
N ASN A 570 19.56 1.32 -27.44
CA ASN A 570 20.11 1.70 -28.75
C ASN A 570 21.66 1.80 -28.78
N ASP A 571 22.33 1.66 -27.62
CA ASP A 571 23.79 1.66 -27.54
C ASP A 571 24.35 0.23 -27.57
N PRO A 572 24.96 -0.24 -28.68
CA PRO A 572 25.46 -1.60 -28.81
C PRO A 572 26.64 -1.92 -27.89
N ASP A 573 27.36 -0.93 -27.39
CA ASP A 573 28.47 -1.13 -26.46
C ASP A 573 27.97 -1.38 -25.02
N VAL A 574 26.76 -0.92 -24.69
CA VAL A 574 26.20 -0.94 -23.33
C VAL A 574 25.07 -1.97 -23.19
N SER A 575 24.20 -2.07 -24.19
CA SER A 575 22.98 -2.89 -24.11
C SER A 575 23.21 -4.39 -23.81
N PRO A 576 24.35 -5.03 -24.13
CA PRO A 576 24.63 -6.40 -23.70
C PRO A 576 24.80 -6.56 -22.19
N TYR A 577 25.18 -5.50 -21.48
CA TYR A 577 25.61 -5.53 -20.07
C TYR A 577 24.64 -4.81 -19.12
N LEU A 578 23.91 -3.84 -19.63
CA LEU A 578 22.96 -3.05 -18.86
C LEU A 578 21.62 -2.95 -19.60
N LYS A 579 20.54 -3.19 -18.88
CA LYS A 579 19.17 -3.00 -19.36
C LYS A 579 18.40 -2.19 -18.32
N VAL A 580 17.63 -1.20 -18.77
CA VAL A 580 16.73 -0.41 -17.92
C VAL A 580 15.31 -0.60 -18.43
N VAL A 581 14.40 -0.91 -17.51
CA VAL A 581 12.99 -1.12 -17.83
C VAL A 581 12.15 -0.32 -16.83
N MET A 582 11.25 0.51 -17.36
CA MET A 582 10.17 1.10 -16.58
C MET A 582 8.89 0.33 -16.90
N VAL A 583 8.33 -0.35 -15.91
CA VAL A 583 7.09 -1.14 -16.07
C VAL A 583 5.91 -0.19 -16.14
N GLU A 584 5.12 -0.30 -17.22
CA GLU A 584 3.89 0.47 -17.38
C GLU A 584 2.80 -0.02 -16.42
N ASN A 585 2.07 0.91 -15.84
CA ASN A 585 0.89 0.65 -15.01
C ASN A 585 1.13 -0.36 -13.87
N TYR A 586 2.23 -0.19 -13.13
CA TYR A 586 2.56 -1.04 -12.00
C TYR A 586 1.37 -1.21 -11.05
N ASN A 587 1.02 -2.46 -10.74
CA ASN A 587 -0.12 -2.88 -9.92
C ASN A 587 0.22 -4.14 -9.13
N VAL A 588 -0.75 -4.71 -8.40
CA VAL A 588 -0.53 -5.91 -7.57
C VAL A 588 -0.19 -7.14 -8.44
N THR A 589 -0.86 -7.31 -9.58
CA THR A 589 -0.58 -8.42 -10.52
C THR A 589 0.86 -8.39 -11.01
N MET A 590 1.38 -7.21 -11.38
CA MET A 590 2.78 -7.06 -11.78
C MET A 590 3.73 -7.29 -10.60
N ALA A 591 3.38 -6.81 -9.40
CA ALA A 591 4.18 -7.04 -8.19
C ALA A 591 4.36 -8.54 -7.89
N GLU A 592 3.31 -9.34 -8.06
CA GLU A 592 3.33 -10.80 -7.87
C GLU A 592 4.27 -11.53 -8.85
N LYS A 593 4.58 -10.93 -10.00
CA LYS A 593 5.55 -11.46 -10.96
C LYS A 593 6.99 -10.96 -10.68
N LEU A 594 7.14 -9.70 -10.30
CA LEU A 594 8.44 -9.06 -10.07
C LEU A 594 9.10 -9.54 -8.77
N ILE A 595 8.33 -9.62 -7.68
CA ILE A 595 8.87 -9.90 -6.34
C ILE A 595 9.58 -11.26 -6.26
N PRO A 596 9.01 -12.38 -6.73
CA PRO A 596 9.71 -13.67 -6.69
C PRO A 596 11.00 -13.73 -7.53
N ALA A 597 11.09 -12.91 -8.58
CA ALA A 597 12.22 -12.88 -9.51
C ALA A 597 13.35 -11.94 -9.09
N CYS A 598 13.15 -11.11 -8.09
CA CYS A 598 14.11 -10.08 -7.67
C CYS A 598 15.37 -10.67 -7.02
N ASP A 599 16.53 -10.13 -7.38
CA ASP A 599 17.80 -10.41 -6.71
C ASP A 599 18.14 -9.30 -5.70
N ILE A 600 18.08 -8.03 -6.11
CA ILE A 600 18.37 -6.85 -5.29
C ILE A 600 17.11 -5.99 -5.17
N SER A 601 16.67 -5.81 -3.93
CA SER A 601 15.50 -5.00 -3.58
C SER A 601 15.94 -3.60 -3.17
N GLU A 602 15.61 -2.61 -3.98
CA GLU A 602 15.96 -1.20 -3.77
C GLU A 602 15.02 -0.53 -2.75
N GLN A 603 15.56 -0.23 -1.57
CA GLN A 603 14.83 0.39 -0.44
C GLN A 603 15.59 1.61 0.06
N ILE A 604 15.80 2.57 -0.84
CA ILE A 604 16.77 3.67 -0.74
C ILE A 604 16.16 5.03 -0.39
N SER A 605 15.03 5.04 0.32
CA SER A 605 14.44 6.28 0.85
C SER A 605 15.46 7.08 1.69
N LEU A 606 15.30 8.38 1.75
CA LEU A 606 16.10 9.18 2.69
C LEU A 606 15.74 8.77 4.12
N ALA A 607 16.74 8.51 4.94
CA ALA A 607 16.53 8.12 6.34
C ALA A 607 15.62 9.14 7.06
N SER A 608 14.76 8.67 7.94
CA SER A 608 13.69 9.43 8.62
C SER A 608 12.49 9.82 7.76
N LYS A 609 12.31 9.28 6.54
CA LYS A 609 11.21 9.69 5.65
C LYS A 609 10.22 8.56 5.33
N GLU A 610 10.67 7.31 5.22
CA GLU A 610 9.78 6.16 5.06
C GLU A 610 9.31 5.67 6.44
N ALA A 611 8.02 5.72 6.71
CA ALA A 611 7.48 5.28 8.00
C ALA A 611 7.76 3.79 8.27
N SER A 612 7.55 2.94 7.30
CA SER A 612 7.83 1.50 7.39
C SER A 612 8.33 0.93 6.06
N GLY A 613 7.55 1.10 5.00
CA GLY A 613 7.61 0.26 3.83
C GLY A 613 6.98 -1.12 4.09
N THR A 614 6.49 -1.74 3.04
CA THR A 614 6.02 -3.14 3.03
C THR A 614 6.59 -3.91 1.83
N GLY A 615 7.07 -3.22 0.80
CA GLY A 615 7.78 -3.81 -0.32
C GLY A 615 9.02 -4.56 0.15
N ASN A 616 9.84 -3.96 1.01
CA ASN A 616 11.01 -4.57 1.63
C ASN A 616 10.70 -5.94 2.26
N MET A 617 9.58 -6.08 2.96
CA MET A 617 9.16 -7.34 3.59
C MET A 617 8.80 -8.42 2.57
N LYS A 618 8.11 -8.06 1.48
CA LYS A 618 7.71 -8.96 0.39
C LYS A 618 8.93 -9.50 -0.35
N PHE A 619 9.88 -8.64 -0.66
CA PHE A 619 11.13 -9.00 -1.31
C PHE A 619 11.98 -9.91 -0.42
N MET A 620 12.14 -9.56 0.86
CA MET A 620 12.84 -10.36 1.85
C MET A 620 12.26 -11.77 1.95
N LEU A 621 10.93 -11.90 2.05
CA LEU A 621 10.23 -13.19 2.11
C LEU A 621 10.53 -14.07 0.89
N ASN A 622 10.71 -13.46 -0.28
CA ASN A 622 11.03 -14.14 -1.54
C ASN A 622 12.54 -14.27 -1.81
N GLY A 623 13.39 -14.03 -0.81
CA GLY A 623 14.82 -14.21 -0.87
C GLY A 623 15.57 -13.14 -1.67
N ALA A 624 14.99 -11.99 -1.94
CA ALA A 624 15.73 -10.85 -2.46
C ALA A 624 16.55 -10.19 -1.35
N LEU A 625 17.76 -9.71 -1.66
CA LEU A 625 18.58 -8.99 -0.71
C LEU A 625 18.26 -7.50 -0.76
N THR A 626 18.00 -6.92 0.40
CA THR A 626 17.73 -5.49 0.51
C THR A 626 19.01 -4.69 0.33
N LEU A 627 18.99 -3.72 -0.60
CA LEU A 627 19.93 -2.62 -0.66
C LEU A 627 19.17 -1.37 -0.24
N GLY A 628 19.51 -0.80 0.89
CA GLY A 628 18.69 0.25 1.47
C GLY A 628 19.39 1.10 2.53
N THR A 629 18.68 2.12 2.95
CA THR A 629 19.07 2.99 4.06
C THR A 629 18.56 2.46 5.39
N PHE A 630 19.11 2.95 6.50
CA PHE A 630 18.57 2.71 7.85
C PHE A 630 17.32 3.55 8.08
N ASP A 631 16.22 3.16 7.40
CA ASP A 631 14.94 3.85 7.45
C ASP A 631 13.77 2.84 7.52
N GLY A 632 12.69 3.23 8.18
CA GLY A 632 11.50 2.40 8.31
C GLY A 632 11.80 0.98 8.82
N ALA A 633 11.15 0.00 8.21
CA ALA A 633 11.35 -1.41 8.57
C ALA A 633 12.69 -2.00 8.10
N ASN A 634 13.48 -1.30 7.28
CA ASN A 634 14.82 -1.76 6.92
C ASN A 634 15.71 -1.94 8.17
N VAL A 635 15.50 -1.10 9.20
CA VAL A 635 16.20 -1.21 10.48
C VAL A 635 15.92 -2.55 11.16
N GLU A 636 14.65 -2.95 11.20
CA GLU A 636 14.23 -4.23 11.78
C GLU A 636 14.70 -5.41 10.92
N ILE A 637 14.70 -5.28 9.58
CA ILE A 637 15.29 -6.29 8.68
C ILE A 637 16.77 -6.49 9.01
N ALA A 638 17.55 -5.41 9.10
CA ALA A 638 18.97 -5.46 9.40
C ALA A 638 19.26 -6.13 10.76
N GLN A 639 18.43 -5.84 11.77
CA GLN A 639 18.53 -6.48 13.08
C GLN A 639 18.25 -7.98 13.03
N LEU A 640 17.28 -8.42 12.23
CA LEU A 640 16.88 -9.82 12.11
C LEU A 640 17.88 -10.66 11.33
N VAL A 641 18.36 -10.16 10.20
CA VAL A 641 19.23 -10.94 9.30
C VAL A 641 20.73 -10.78 9.61
N GLY A 642 21.11 -9.72 10.34
CA GLY A 642 22.51 -9.35 10.57
C GLY A 642 23.12 -8.62 9.37
N LYS A 643 24.15 -7.80 9.66
CA LYS A 643 24.80 -6.88 8.70
C LYS A 643 25.37 -7.54 7.45
N ASP A 644 25.73 -8.83 7.53
CA ASP A 644 26.34 -9.56 6.42
C ASP A 644 25.31 -10.05 5.38
N ASN A 645 24.01 -9.96 5.70
CA ASN A 645 22.92 -10.47 4.89
C ASN A 645 21.98 -9.35 4.34
N ILE A 646 22.44 -8.12 4.40
CA ILE A 646 21.78 -6.91 3.91
C ILE A 646 22.85 -5.92 3.44
N TYR A 647 22.52 -5.05 2.48
CA TYR A 647 23.40 -3.97 2.02
C TYR A 647 22.83 -2.64 2.47
N THR A 648 23.56 -1.91 3.32
CA THR A 648 23.10 -0.64 3.90
C THR A 648 24.07 0.48 3.64
N PHE A 649 23.55 1.68 3.46
CA PHE A 649 24.30 2.90 3.18
C PHE A 649 23.56 4.16 3.64
N GLY A 650 24.27 5.28 3.58
CA GLY A 650 23.69 6.62 3.72
C GLY A 650 23.67 7.16 5.14
N ALA A 651 23.35 8.44 5.24
CA ALA A 651 23.25 9.16 6.51
C ALA A 651 22.19 8.55 7.42
N SER A 652 22.43 8.57 8.72
CA SER A 652 21.46 8.13 9.72
C SER A 652 20.28 9.10 9.83
N SER A 653 19.18 8.65 10.45
CA SER A 653 18.03 9.51 10.72
C SER A 653 18.39 10.75 11.53
N ASP A 654 19.28 10.61 12.52
CA ASP A 654 19.71 11.74 13.36
C ASP A 654 20.51 12.77 12.56
N GLU A 655 21.41 12.31 11.68
CA GLU A 655 22.16 13.20 10.78
C GLU A 655 21.25 13.95 9.82
N VAL A 656 20.30 13.26 9.18
CA VAL A 656 19.33 13.86 8.29
C VAL A 656 18.46 14.90 9.02
N ILE A 657 17.96 14.57 10.20
CA ILE A 657 17.16 15.49 11.02
C ILE A 657 18.00 16.71 11.42
N ALA A 658 19.29 16.51 11.77
CA ALA A 658 20.20 17.61 12.07
C ALA A 658 20.43 18.52 10.86
N HIS A 659 20.63 17.98 9.66
CA HIS A 659 20.75 18.76 8.42
C HIS A 659 19.51 19.64 8.17
N TYR A 660 18.31 19.10 8.36
CA TYR A 660 17.08 19.90 8.23
C TYR A 660 16.98 21.00 9.30
N LYS A 661 17.30 20.70 10.56
CA LYS A 661 17.26 21.66 11.66
C LYS A 661 18.27 22.81 11.49
N ASN A 662 19.47 22.47 11.01
CA ASN A 662 20.57 23.43 10.82
C ASN A 662 20.49 24.15 9.48
N ALA A 663 19.70 23.63 8.52
CA ALA A 663 19.64 24.13 7.15
C ALA A 663 21.05 24.25 6.48
N ASP A 664 21.91 23.24 6.72
CA ASP A 664 23.32 23.25 6.34
C ASP A 664 23.64 22.36 5.14
N TYR A 665 22.66 21.66 4.56
CA TYR A 665 22.82 20.88 3.33
C TYR A 665 22.75 21.80 2.09
N CYS A 666 23.73 21.68 1.21
CA CYS A 666 23.79 22.39 -0.06
C CYS A 666 24.15 21.40 -1.20
N ALA A 667 23.17 21.03 -2.01
CA ALA A 667 23.37 20.13 -3.14
C ALA A 667 24.38 20.70 -4.18
N LYS A 668 24.34 22.01 -4.38
CA LYS A 668 25.22 22.72 -5.33
C LYS A 668 26.70 22.56 -4.98
N ASP A 669 27.04 22.57 -3.68
CA ASP A 669 28.43 22.40 -3.24
C ASP A 669 28.96 21.00 -3.59
N LEU A 670 28.13 19.96 -3.40
CA LEU A 670 28.49 18.60 -3.80
C LEU A 670 28.64 18.47 -5.33
N TYR A 671 27.72 19.07 -6.06
CA TYR A 671 27.76 19.08 -7.52
C TYR A 671 29.00 19.81 -8.07
N GLU A 672 29.38 20.97 -7.51
CA GLU A 672 30.53 21.75 -7.99
C GLU A 672 31.89 21.14 -7.61
N ASN A 673 31.96 20.45 -6.46
CA ASN A 673 33.22 19.94 -5.90
C ASN A 673 33.50 18.45 -6.20
N ASP A 674 32.59 17.73 -6.86
CA ASP A 674 32.75 16.32 -7.20
C ASP A 674 32.54 16.08 -8.69
N GLU A 675 33.63 15.78 -9.42
CA GLU A 675 33.62 15.58 -10.89
C GLU A 675 32.68 14.42 -11.32
N MET A 676 32.60 13.34 -10.53
CA MET A 676 31.75 12.21 -10.86
C MET A 676 30.27 12.57 -10.69
N ILE A 677 29.90 13.20 -9.57
CA ILE A 677 28.56 13.70 -9.33
C ILE A 677 28.15 14.66 -10.45
N LYS A 678 29.01 15.65 -10.72
CA LYS A 678 28.80 16.65 -11.79
C LYS A 678 28.56 15.97 -13.14
N LYS A 679 29.42 15.04 -13.51
CA LYS A 679 29.31 14.30 -14.77
C LYS A 679 27.99 13.56 -14.91
N CYS A 680 27.54 12.86 -13.83
CA CYS A 680 26.29 12.13 -13.84
C CYS A 680 25.07 13.07 -13.92
N VAL A 681 25.08 14.17 -13.16
CA VAL A 681 23.98 15.14 -13.13
C VAL A 681 23.90 15.89 -14.49
N ASP A 682 25.00 16.34 -15.01
CA ASP A 682 25.06 17.07 -16.31
C ASP A 682 24.62 16.20 -17.50
N PHE A 683 24.78 14.89 -17.40
CA PHE A 683 24.31 13.98 -18.45
C PHE A 683 22.77 14.04 -18.66
N ILE A 684 22.01 14.40 -17.64
CA ILE A 684 20.55 14.59 -17.75
C ILE A 684 20.20 15.59 -18.88
N VAL A 685 21.02 16.62 -19.05
CA VAL A 685 20.83 17.67 -20.07
C VAL A 685 21.78 17.57 -21.24
N SER A 686 22.46 16.44 -21.42
CA SER A 686 23.37 16.20 -22.52
C SER A 686 22.63 16.13 -23.86
N ASP A 687 23.31 16.51 -24.95
CA ASP A 687 22.78 16.38 -26.32
C ASP A 687 22.49 14.92 -26.68
N GLU A 688 23.19 13.98 -26.05
CA GLU A 688 23.00 12.54 -26.20
C GLU A 688 21.67 12.07 -25.64
N LEU A 689 21.30 12.48 -24.40
CA LEU A 689 20.06 12.10 -23.79
C LEU A 689 18.86 12.88 -24.33
N LYS A 690 19.03 14.14 -24.71
CA LYS A 690 17.98 14.97 -25.31
C LYS A 690 17.42 14.40 -26.62
N GLN A 691 18.13 13.50 -27.31
CA GLN A 691 17.58 12.82 -28.48
C GLN A 691 16.39 11.93 -28.17
N TYR A 692 16.28 11.50 -26.94
CA TYR A 692 15.22 10.61 -26.44
C TYR A 692 14.20 11.31 -25.54
N GLY A 693 14.46 12.56 -25.16
CA GLY A 693 13.68 13.26 -24.14
C GLY A 693 13.30 14.69 -24.49
N ASP A 694 12.35 15.18 -23.71
CA ASP A 694 11.90 16.58 -23.77
C ASP A 694 12.88 17.46 -22.97
N GLU A 695 13.43 18.49 -23.62
CA GLU A 695 14.44 19.36 -23.02
C GLU A 695 13.94 20.13 -21.80
N GLU A 696 12.66 20.53 -21.77
CA GLU A 696 12.09 21.24 -20.62
C GLU A 696 12.01 20.35 -19.39
N ASN A 697 11.51 19.12 -19.56
CA ASN A 697 11.41 18.13 -18.46
C ASN A 697 12.78 17.77 -17.90
N LEU A 698 13.76 17.48 -18.76
CA LEU A 698 15.12 17.13 -18.34
C LEU A 698 15.83 18.31 -17.67
N SER A 699 15.69 19.53 -18.22
CA SER A 699 16.31 20.73 -17.64
C SER A 699 15.70 21.10 -16.28
N ARG A 700 14.39 20.92 -16.12
CA ARG A 700 13.71 21.17 -14.83
C ARG A 700 14.20 20.20 -13.75
N LEU A 701 14.32 18.89 -14.07
CA LEU A 701 14.84 17.90 -13.13
C LEU A 701 16.31 18.16 -12.78
N HIS A 702 17.15 18.47 -13.79
CA HIS A 702 18.56 18.85 -13.60
C HIS A 702 18.66 20.04 -12.63
N HIS A 703 17.89 21.09 -12.87
CA HIS A 703 17.87 22.26 -12.01
C HIS A 703 17.43 21.92 -10.59
N GLU A 704 16.38 21.09 -10.41
CA GLU A 704 15.87 20.69 -9.10
C GLU A 704 16.93 19.92 -8.29
N ILE A 705 17.64 19.00 -8.92
CA ILE A 705 18.72 18.22 -8.27
C ILE A 705 19.86 19.12 -7.79
N ILE A 706 20.24 20.15 -8.56
CA ILE A 706 21.35 21.04 -8.19
C ILE A 706 20.92 22.10 -7.18
N SER A 707 19.72 22.68 -7.35
CA SER A 707 19.32 23.88 -6.59
C SER A 707 18.63 23.55 -5.28
N LYS A 708 17.96 22.42 -5.18
CA LYS A 708 17.13 22.07 -4.02
C LYS A 708 17.52 20.74 -3.39
N ASP A 709 17.41 19.64 -4.17
CA ASP A 709 17.64 18.27 -3.69
C ASP A 709 17.13 18.04 -2.26
N TRP A 710 15.85 18.35 -2.03
CA TRP A 710 15.21 18.33 -0.72
C TRP A 710 15.40 17.00 0.05
N PHE A 711 15.68 15.93 -0.67
CA PHE A 711 15.85 14.60 -0.09
C PHE A 711 17.30 14.09 -0.17
N MET A 712 18.27 15.02 -0.22
CA MET A 712 19.70 14.78 -0.04
C MET A 712 20.22 13.62 -0.90
N THR A 713 19.77 13.56 -2.15
CA THR A 713 20.18 12.52 -3.11
C THR A 713 21.69 12.52 -3.32
N LEU A 714 22.28 13.71 -3.51
CA LEU A 714 23.71 13.84 -3.77
C LEU A 714 24.58 13.55 -2.55
N LEU A 715 24.05 13.75 -1.33
CA LEU A 715 24.76 13.42 -0.07
C LEU A 715 25.14 11.95 -0.01
N ASP A 716 24.17 11.06 -0.27
CA ASP A 716 24.33 9.62 -0.15
C ASP A 716 24.80 8.92 -1.44
N PHE A 717 24.88 9.64 -2.57
CA PHE A 717 25.04 9.03 -3.90
C PHE A 717 26.35 8.22 -4.04
N LYS A 718 27.47 8.72 -3.54
CA LYS A 718 28.77 8.00 -3.63
C LYS A 718 28.78 6.71 -2.79
N GLU A 719 28.20 6.77 -1.62
CA GLU A 719 28.10 5.60 -0.76
C GLU A 719 27.13 4.56 -1.36
N TYR A 720 26.03 5.02 -1.93
CA TYR A 720 25.11 4.18 -2.69
C TYR A 720 25.81 3.42 -3.83
N ILE A 721 26.56 4.13 -4.66
CA ILE A 721 27.35 3.50 -5.74
C ILE A 721 28.26 2.41 -5.16
N LYS A 722 29.05 2.76 -4.13
CA LYS A 722 30.00 1.81 -3.50
C LYS A 722 29.30 0.54 -3.02
N VAL A 723 28.21 0.68 -2.31
CA VAL A 723 27.48 -0.47 -1.73
C VAL A 723 26.77 -1.28 -2.82
N LYS A 724 26.25 -0.63 -3.84
CA LYS A 724 25.61 -1.31 -4.98
C LYS A 724 26.61 -2.10 -5.82
N GLU A 725 27.77 -1.53 -6.11
CA GLU A 725 28.86 -2.25 -6.79
C GLU A 725 29.35 -3.46 -5.96
N GLN A 726 29.39 -3.33 -4.64
CA GLN A 726 29.72 -4.45 -3.75
C GLN A 726 28.64 -5.56 -3.86
N ALA A 727 27.37 -5.22 -3.86
CA ALA A 727 26.29 -6.21 -4.02
C ALA A 727 26.38 -6.94 -5.37
N LEU A 728 26.67 -6.21 -6.45
CA LEU A 728 26.87 -6.81 -7.77
C LEU A 728 28.10 -7.71 -7.83
N ALA A 729 29.21 -7.35 -7.15
CA ALA A 729 30.39 -8.17 -7.04
C ALA A 729 30.13 -9.45 -6.23
N ASP A 730 29.44 -9.35 -5.11
CA ASP A 730 29.08 -10.51 -4.25
C ASP A 730 28.15 -11.50 -4.96
N TYR A 731 27.35 -11.05 -5.93
CA TYR A 731 26.43 -11.90 -6.70
C TYR A 731 27.12 -13.05 -7.45
N LYS A 732 28.43 -12.94 -7.73
CA LYS A 732 29.21 -13.97 -8.42
C LYS A 732 29.38 -15.23 -7.57
N ASP A 733 29.53 -15.06 -6.26
CA ASP A 733 29.56 -16.19 -5.32
C ASP A 733 28.12 -16.68 -5.09
N ARG A 734 27.67 -17.56 -5.97
CA ARG A 734 26.28 -18.04 -5.96
C ARG A 734 25.93 -18.78 -4.67
N ALA A 735 26.89 -19.50 -4.07
CA ALA A 735 26.67 -20.22 -2.81
C ALA A 735 26.48 -19.25 -1.65
N ALA A 736 27.37 -18.27 -1.52
CA ALA A 736 27.25 -17.23 -0.50
C ALA A 736 25.98 -16.39 -0.70
N TRP A 737 25.62 -16.04 -1.95
CA TRP A 737 24.39 -15.34 -2.27
C TRP A 737 23.14 -16.14 -1.89
N GLY A 738 23.10 -17.42 -2.25
CA GLY A 738 21.98 -18.32 -1.91
C GLY A 738 21.83 -18.51 -0.39
N ARG A 739 22.95 -18.56 0.34
CA ARG A 739 22.93 -18.56 1.83
C ARG A 739 22.26 -17.30 2.38
N LYS A 740 22.65 -16.12 1.89
CA LYS A 740 22.00 -14.83 2.26
C LYS A 740 20.51 -14.84 1.93
N MET A 741 20.11 -15.35 0.76
CA MET A 741 18.70 -15.50 0.36
C MET A 741 17.92 -16.35 1.37
N LEU A 742 18.46 -17.50 1.76
CA LEU A 742 17.81 -18.40 2.71
C LEU A 742 17.63 -17.72 4.08
N ILE A 743 18.67 -17.04 4.58
CA ILE A 743 18.61 -16.32 5.87
C ILE A 743 17.51 -15.24 5.83
N ASN A 744 17.42 -14.46 4.73
CA ASN A 744 16.38 -13.45 4.59
C ASN A 744 14.98 -14.08 4.60
N THR A 745 14.75 -15.15 3.82
CA THR A 745 13.47 -15.86 3.82
C THR A 745 13.13 -16.43 5.19
N ALA A 746 14.10 -17.04 5.87
CA ALA A 746 13.91 -17.63 7.20
C ALA A 746 13.48 -16.59 8.26
N MET A 747 14.07 -15.40 8.21
CA MET A 747 13.79 -14.34 9.18
C MET A 747 12.58 -13.48 8.82
N ALA A 748 12.00 -13.66 7.63
CA ALA A 748 10.84 -12.88 7.16
C ALA A 748 9.55 -13.18 7.94
N GLY A 749 9.49 -14.27 8.70
CA GLY A 749 8.32 -14.64 9.50
C GLY A 749 7.85 -13.54 10.46
N PHE A 750 8.76 -12.71 10.97
CA PHE A 750 8.44 -11.55 11.79
C PHE A 750 7.52 -10.56 11.07
N PHE A 751 7.63 -10.42 9.76
CA PHE A 751 6.83 -9.48 8.96
C PHE A 751 5.50 -10.05 8.47
N SER A 752 4.98 -11.10 9.10
CA SER A 752 3.63 -11.57 8.85
C SER A 752 2.58 -10.56 9.37
N SER A 753 1.58 -10.23 8.55
CA SER A 753 0.44 -9.43 8.99
C SER A 753 -0.38 -10.13 10.07
N ASP A 754 -0.33 -11.47 10.16
CA ASP A 754 -0.98 -12.22 11.24
C ASP A 754 -0.35 -11.85 12.59
N ARG A 755 0.99 -11.77 12.67
CA ARG A 755 1.68 -11.28 13.87
C ARG A 755 1.23 -9.86 14.22
N THR A 756 1.20 -8.97 13.22
CA THR A 756 0.77 -7.57 13.42
C THR A 756 -0.65 -7.50 13.97
N ILE A 757 -1.58 -8.22 13.36
CA ILE A 757 -2.99 -8.23 13.78
C ILE A 757 -3.18 -8.85 15.16
N ARG A 758 -2.44 -9.92 15.51
CA ARG A 758 -2.43 -10.45 16.89
C ARG A 758 -2.02 -9.36 17.90
N GLN A 759 -1.00 -8.55 17.58
CA GLN A 759 -0.57 -7.44 18.44
C GLN A 759 -1.63 -6.35 18.54
N TYR A 760 -2.25 -5.93 17.42
CA TYR A 760 -3.39 -5.01 17.47
C TYR A 760 -4.52 -5.53 18.33
N ASN A 761 -4.87 -6.82 18.19
CA ASN A 761 -5.94 -7.40 18.96
C ASN A 761 -5.61 -7.47 20.47
N THR A 762 -4.41 -7.91 20.81
CA THR A 762 -3.99 -8.06 22.22
C THR A 762 -3.91 -6.70 22.92
N ASP A 763 -3.34 -5.70 22.27
CA ASP A 763 -3.01 -4.43 22.93
C ASP A 763 -4.12 -3.39 22.79
N ILE A 764 -4.84 -3.37 21.65
CA ILE A 764 -5.75 -2.28 21.27
C ILE A 764 -7.20 -2.77 21.16
N TRP A 765 -7.51 -3.76 20.30
CA TRP A 765 -8.89 -4.08 19.95
C TRP A 765 -9.59 -4.92 20.99
N LYS A 766 -8.95 -5.96 21.52
CA LYS A 766 -9.50 -6.86 22.57
C LYS A 766 -10.85 -7.47 22.14
N LEU A 767 -10.84 -8.08 20.93
CA LEU A 767 -12.01 -8.74 20.33
C LEU A 767 -12.26 -10.10 20.96
#